data_7b89dace2d591b4edca1f0b567a36348
#
_entry.id   7b89dace2d591b4edca1f0b567a36348
#
_cell.length_a   1.000
_cell.length_b   1.000
_cell.length_c   1.000
_cell.angle_alpha   90.00
_cell.angle_beta   90.00
_cell.angle_gamma   90.00
#
_symmetry.space_group_name_H-M   'P 1'
#
loop_
_entity.id
_entity.type
_entity.pdbx_description
1 polymer ?
#
loop_
_entity_poly.entity_id
_entity_poly.type
_entity_poly.pdbx_seq_one_letter_code
_entity_poly.pdbx_strand_id
1 'polypeptide(L)'
;MDAQNVTPMMQQYLAAKEAHPGELLFFRLGDFYEMFFDDAKVAAKELGLTLTSRSGDLEKNPMCGVPYHAADSYIARLVAKGFKVAIAEQIGDPKAKGLTHREVVKVVTPGTALSDEVLRDASNIYIVLLHEPAPGQFVLAGADITTGEAFYAVYAGEHAAQQIMDELYRRMAAELLLTEDFSLADEVRTFLTHRLPHCAVSVVGRDADAELPAQHFPAEEIPRDAGARAALAALLAYLHETVMADLSQINRLSFLDAAETMQLDIDTLRNLEITRSLRDGGKKNTLFDVLDFTRTPMGTRLLKSWLEHPLLTPHRIDARLDAVAELVEKSTLRADLRDALHTVYDFERLLTRIETQTANARDLVALRISLAALPAVRACLTAAASRLLVRAAGEIETFDALRGELTRALVDEPGLSVREGGMIRAGYHADLDELRRFSHDSKSLLQEMEERERTRTGIKTLKIGYNKVFGYYIEVRHSGRDQVPEGYIRKQTLANTERFITEELKDFEAKILGAEEKITALEYHLFTELRERVREQLVPIQGVARAIARVDVLQSLAAAAASYRYVRPTVGADGGIRIRDGRHPLVERILQRDVFVPNDTELSHGGTETMLITGPNMAGKSTYMRQVALLTLMAQVGSFVPARTAEIAPVDRIFTRIGASDDLVSGQSTFMVEMNEVAQILREATKDSLVILDEIGRGTSTFDGMSIARAVVEHIDGRIHAKTLFATHYHELTEMENERIRNYCIAVREKGKNVVFLRRIVAGAADKSYGIHVARLAGLPQRVTERAEEILHALEAAAPQSAPQETSAQKKPDAGMASLFAGGTLDELRALDVMTMTPLEALNTLYRLQEQARKEEGEG
;
A
#
# COMPACT_ATOMS: atom_id res chain seq x y z
N MET A 1 -16.95 9.59 40.87
CA MET A 1 -17.96 8.62 41.40
C MET A 1 -17.49 8.16 42.75
N ASP A 2 -18.37 8.16 43.79
CA ASP A 2 -18.00 7.65 45.09
C ASP A 2 -17.68 6.16 45.03
N ALA A 3 -16.47 5.79 45.39
CA ALA A 3 -15.90 4.42 45.27
C ALA A 3 -16.66 3.35 46.13
N GLN A 4 -17.67 3.75 46.92
CA GLN A 4 -18.35 2.85 47.82
C GLN A 4 -19.61 2.17 47.31
N ASN A 5 -20.04 2.41 46.05
CA ASN A 5 -21.27 1.85 45.47
C ASN A 5 -21.12 1.20 44.10
N VAL A 6 -19.93 0.78 43.74
CA VAL A 6 -19.65 0.16 42.41
C VAL A 6 -19.72 -1.36 42.55
N THR A 7 -20.48 -2.04 41.66
CA THR A 7 -20.57 -3.50 41.66
C THR A 7 -19.18 -4.13 41.37
N PRO A 8 -18.88 -5.34 41.88
CA PRO A 8 -17.59 -6.00 41.66
C PRO A 8 -17.21 -6.16 40.19
N MET A 9 -18.21 -6.36 39.31
CA MET A 9 -18.00 -6.40 37.85
C MET A 9 -17.55 -5.03 37.31
N MET A 10 -18.18 -3.95 37.74
CA MET A 10 -17.84 -2.59 37.33
C MET A 10 -16.48 -2.16 37.87
N GLN A 11 -16.04 -2.69 39.02
CA GLN A 11 -14.67 -2.49 39.53
C GLN A 11 -13.64 -3.11 38.60
N GLN A 12 -13.89 -4.33 38.08
CA GLN A 12 -13.02 -4.96 37.08
C GLN A 12 -12.98 -4.16 35.77
N TYR A 13 -14.14 -3.65 35.33
CA TYR A 13 -14.19 -2.79 34.13
C TYR A 13 -13.35 -1.52 34.30
N LEU A 14 -13.53 -0.81 35.40
CA LEU A 14 -12.80 0.44 35.67
C LEU A 14 -11.29 0.20 35.81
N ALA A 15 -10.88 -0.87 36.48
CA ALA A 15 -9.46 -1.25 36.58
C ALA A 15 -8.85 -1.58 35.19
N ALA A 16 -9.57 -2.32 34.34
CA ALA A 16 -9.14 -2.60 32.99
C ALA A 16 -9.08 -1.31 32.13
N LYS A 17 -10.05 -0.40 32.31
CA LYS A 17 -10.07 0.90 31.62
C LYS A 17 -8.96 1.84 32.08
N GLU A 18 -8.59 1.82 33.35
CA GLU A 18 -7.47 2.62 33.90
C GLU A 18 -6.13 2.15 33.34
N ALA A 19 -5.96 0.84 33.11
CA ALA A 19 -4.78 0.27 32.45
C ALA A 19 -4.76 0.57 30.93
N HIS A 20 -5.92 0.80 30.29
CA HIS A 20 -6.09 1.04 28.85
C HIS A 20 -6.90 2.31 28.57
N PRO A 21 -6.41 3.50 28.95
CA PRO A 21 -7.20 4.74 28.89
C PRO A 21 -7.49 5.22 27.47
N GLY A 22 -6.61 4.90 26.51
CA GLY A 22 -6.70 5.32 25.10
C GLY A 22 -7.49 4.39 24.20
N GLU A 23 -7.77 3.16 24.65
CA GLU A 23 -8.41 2.11 23.88
C GLU A 23 -9.92 2.02 24.18
N LEU A 24 -10.74 1.67 23.19
CA LEU A 24 -12.13 1.31 23.41
C LEU A 24 -12.19 -0.09 24.05
N LEU A 25 -12.70 -0.19 25.28
CA LEU A 25 -12.71 -1.44 26.03
C LEU A 25 -13.95 -2.30 25.71
N PHE A 26 -13.74 -3.41 25.01
CA PHE A 26 -14.71 -4.46 24.76
C PHE A 26 -14.68 -5.47 25.89
N PHE A 27 -15.60 -5.35 26.81
CA PHE A 27 -15.62 -6.11 28.06
C PHE A 27 -16.62 -7.27 27.99
N ARG A 28 -16.14 -8.52 28.09
CA ARG A 28 -16.95 -9.73 27.94
C ARG A 28 -17.96 -9.89 29.08
N LEU A 29 -19.24 -9.94 28.74
CA LEU A 29 -20.34 -10.21 29.65
C LEU A 29 -21.31 -11.23 29.04
N GLY A 30 -21.11 -12.50 29.36
CA GLY A 30 -21.88 -13.59 28.78
C GLY A 30 -21.65 -13.69 27.27
N ASP A 31 -22.72 -13.57 26.48
CA ASP A 31 -22.67 -13.67 25.02
C ASP A 31 -22.42 -12.32 24.32
N PHE A 32 -22.11 -11.25 25.07
CA PHE A 32 -21.86 -9.93 24.55
C PHE A 32 -20.50 -9.39 24.98
N TYR A 33 -19.92 -8.50 24.14
CA TYR A 33 -18.97 -7.51 24.59
C TYR A 33 -19.73 -6.21 24.84
N GLU A 34 -19.64 -5.71 26.06
CA GLU A 34 -20.29 -4.47 26.46
C GLU A 34 -19.26 -3.37 26.68
N MET A 35 -19.60 -2.16 26.23
CA MET A 35 -18.83 -0.95 26.42
C MET A 35 -19.63 0.00 27.30
N PHE A 36 -18.93 0.76 28.14
CA PHE A 36 -19.56 1.68 29.10
C PHE A 36 -18.99 3.08 28.97
N PHE A 37 -19.70 4.06 29.50
CA PHE A 37 -19.34 5.47 29.61
C PHE A 37 -19.00 6.09 28.24
N ASP A 38 -17.85 6.75 28.13
CA ASP A 38 -17.44 7.43 26.90
C ASP A 38 -17.11 6.44 25.78
N ASP A 39 -16.59 5.26 26.10
CA ASP A 39 -16.37 4.19 25.11
C ASP A 39 -17.69 3.78 24.45
N ALA A 40 -18.77 3.68 25.23
CA ALA A 40 -20.10 3.38 24.69
C ALA A 40 -20.62 4.47 23.75
N LYS A 41 -20.40 5.74 24.09
CA LYS A 41 -20.83 6.88 23.25
C LYS A 41 -20.08 6.87 21.90
N VAL A 42 -18.76 6.68 21.95
CA VAL A 42 -17.90 6.61 20.75
C VAL A 42 -18.31 5.41 19.91
N ALA A 43 -18.35 4.21 20.48
CA ALA A 43 -18.70 3.00 19.75
C ALA A 43 -20.11 3.04 19.16
N ALA A 44 -21.12 3.56 19.91
CA ALA A 44 -22.46 3.71 19.41
C ALA A 44 -22.53 4.65 18.19
N LYS A 45 -21.82 5.78 18.23
CA LYS A 45 -21.74 6.74 17.12
C LYS A 45 -21.07 6.12 15.89
N GLU A 46 -19.88 5.53 16.07
CA GLU A 46 -19.05 5.06 14.96
C GLU A 46 -19.57 3.78 14.30
N LEU A 47 -20.23 2.92 15.07
CA LEU A 47 -20.77 1.64 14.61
C LEU A 47 -22.27 1.69 14.28
N GLY A 48 -22.97 2.76 14.67
CA GLY A 48 -24.42 2.89 14.53
C GLY A 48 -25.19 2.00 15.51
N LEU A 49 -24.65 1.78 16.72
CA LEU A 49 -25.28 0.95 17.75
C LEU A 49 -26.25 1.78 18.60
N THR A 50 -27.24 1.10 19.16
CA THR A 50 -28.18 1.72 20.10
C THR A 50 -27.50 1.93 21.44
N LEU A 51 -27.49 3.18 21.93
CA LEU A 51 -27.03 3.52 23.27
C LEU A 51 -28.13 3.21 24.27
N THR A 52 -27.81 2.45 25.31
CA THR A 52 -28.74 2.03 26.38
C THR A 52 -28.16 2.36 27.76
N SER A 53 -28.91 2.08 28.83
CA SER A 53 -28.41 2.20 30.21
C SER A 53 -29.07 1.16 31.11
N ARG A 54 -28.25 0.45 31.91
CA ARG A 54 -28.80 -0.48 32.91
C ARG A 54 -29.54 0.19 34.05
N SER A 55 -29.20 1.43 34.37
CA SER A 55 -29.85 2.23 35.44
C SER A 55 -30.98 3.10 34.94
N GLY A 56 -31.26 3.13 33.65
CA GLY A 56 -32.20 4.04 33.01
C GLY A 56 -31.69 5.48 32.82
N ASP A 57 -30.52 5.82 33.33
CA ASP A 57 -29.89 7.13 33.20
C ASP A 57 -28.80 7.05 32.10
N LEU A 58 -29.15 7.50 30.89
CA LEU A 58 -28.30 7.51 29.73
C LEU A 58 -27.13 8.52 29.83
N GLU A 59 -27.25 9.53 30.65
CA GLU A 59 -26.20 10.53 30.83
C GLU A 59 -25.09 10.06 31.78
N LYS A 60 -25.48 9.34 32.86
CA LYS A 60 -24.54 8.90 33.88
C LYS A 60 -23.92 7.56 33.60
N ASN A 61 -24.69 6.61 33.01
CA ASN A 61 -24.23 5.25 32.77
C ASN A 61 -24.62 4.76 31.37
N PRO A 62 -24.15 5.42 30.27
CA PRO A 62 -24.38 4.95 28.91
C PRO A 62 -23.66 3.62 28.69
N MET A 63 -24.31 2.71 27.96
CA MET A 63 -23.74 1.44 27.54
C MET A 63 -24.21 1.07 26.15
N CYS A 64 -23.40 0.34 25.41
CA CYS A 64 -23.78 -0.38 24.21
C CYS A 64 -23.07 -1.73 24.18
N GLY A 65 -23.51 -2.64 23.33
CA GLY A 65 -22.90 -3.97 23.26
C GLY A 65 -23.06 -4.61 21.88
N VAL A 66 -22.17 -5.54 21.59
CA VAL A 66 -22.18 -6.36 20.38
C VAL A 66 -22.12 -7.84 20.74
N PRO A 67 -22.80 -8.72 20.00
CA PRO A 67 -22.68 -10.15 20.21
C PRO A 67 -21.21 -10.62 20.00
N TYR A 68 -20.71 -11.47 20.89
CA TYR A 68 -19.30 -11.88 20.85
C TYR A 68 -18.90 -12.55 19.53
N HIS A 69 -19.80 -13.34 18.94
CA HIS A 69 -19.57 -14.05 17.70
C HIS A 69 -19.50 -13.12 16.45
N ALA A 70 -19.97 -11.89 16.60
CA ALA A 70 -19.93 -10.87 15.55
C ALA A 70 -18.91 -9.76 15.85
N ALA A 71 -18.22 -9.81 16.98
CA ALA A 71 -17.35 -8.75 17.47
C ALA A 71 -16.25 -8.38 16.49
N ASP A 72 -15.64 -9.37 15.80
CA ASP A 72 -14.53 -9.14 14.88
C ASP A 72 -14.88 -8.15 13.77
N SER A 73 -16.10 -8.20 13.23
CA SER A 73 -16.52 -7.25 12.19
C SER A 73 -16.73 -5.82 12.73
N TYR A 74 -17.17 -5.69 13.97
CA TYR A 74 -17.29 -4.39 14.62
C TYR A 74 -15.93 -3.80 14.99
N ILE A 75 -15.03 -4.64 15.51
CA ILE A 75 -13.65 -4.26 15.81
C ILE A 75 -12.92 -3.81 14.54
N ALA A 76 -13.03 -4.58 13.46
CA ALA A 76 -12.43 -4.22 12.18
C ALA A 76 -12.89 -2.84 11.67
N ARG A 77 -14.17 -2.52 11.82
CA ARG A 77 -14.73 -1.21 11.45
C ARG A 77 -14.21 -0.06 12.31
N LEU A 78 -14.00 -0.27 13.61
CA LEU A 78 -13.40 0.74 14.49
C LEU A 78 -11.91 0.93 14.17
N VAL A 79 -11.21 -0.16 14.02
CA VAL A 79 -9.77 -0.16 13.69
C VAL A 79 -9.50 0.50 12.34
N ALA A 80 -10.33 0.23 11.32
CA ALA A 80 -10.25 0.92 10.02
C ALA A 80 -10.44 2.44 10.10
N LYS A 81 -11.06 2.94 11.18
CA LYS A 81 -11.22 4.37 11.48
C LYS A 81 -10.11 4.93 12.41
N GLY A 82 -9.08 4.14 12.70
CA GLY A 82 -7.94 4.53 13.53
C GLY A 82 -8.13 4.33 15.04
N PHE A 83 -9.23 3.71 15.50
CA PHE A 83 -9.43 3.42 16.92
C PHE A 83 -8.66 2.17 17.35
N LYS A 84 -8.20 2.15 18.61
CA LYS A 84 -7.65 0.98 19.28
C LYS A 84 -8.72 0.33 20.13
N VAL A 85 -8.74 -1.01 20.18
CA VAL A 85 -9.73 -1.78 20.91
C VAL A 85 -9.05 -2.77 21.84
N ALA A 86 -9.25 -2.60 23.16
CA ALA A 86 -8.83 -3.55 24.17
C ALA A 86 -9.93 -4.61 24.38
N ILE A 87 -9.58 -5.89 24.30
CA ILE A 87 -10.51 -7.01 24.43
C ILE A 87 -10.29 -7.68 25.78
N ALA A 88 -11.27 -7.58 26.66
CA ALA A 88 -11.26 -8.25 27.96
C ALA A 88 -12.12 -9.50 27.91
N GLU A 89 -11.50 -10.67 28.17
CA GLU A 89 -12.14 -12.00 28.18
C GLU A 89 -12.34 -12.53 29.59
N GLN A 90 -13.26 -13.48 29.72
CA GLN A 90 -13.48 -14.22 30.94
C GLN A 90 -12.42 -15.30 31.09
N ILE A 91 -11.66 -15.25 32.19
CA ILE A 91 -10.63 -16.24 32.52
C ILE A 91 -11.13 -17.19 33.61
N GLY A 92 -10.91 -18.49 33.42
CA GLY A 92 -11.31 -19.55 34.33
C GLY A 92 -12.50 -20.37 33.85
N ASP A 93 -12.95 -21.31 34.69
CA ASP A 93 -14.08 -22.20 34.40
C ASP A 93 -15.41 -21.41 34.45
N PRO A 94 -16.15 -21.32 33.33
CA PRO A 94 -17.44 -20.64 33.29
C PRO A 94 -18.49 -21.23 34.24
N LYS A 95 -18.30 -22.48 34.73
CA LYS A 95 -19.18 -23.16 35.65
C LYS A 95 -18.76 -23.00 37.15
N ALA A 96 -17.63 -22.31 37.40
CA ALA A 96 -17.17 -22.06 38.77
C ALA A 96 -18.13 -21.12 39.50
N LYS A 97 -18.46 -21.46 40.79
CA LYS A 97 -19.29 -20.57 41.62
C LYS A 97 -18.44 -19.38 42.08
N GLY A 98 -18.83 -18.16 41.71
CA GLY A 98 -18.17 -16.93 42.12
C GLY A 98 -18.18 -15.83 41.04
N LEU A 99 -17.50 -14.72 41.30
CA LEU A 99 -17.31 -13.66 40.35
C LEU A 99 -16.28 -14.13 39.30
N THR A 100 -16.68 -14.19 38.04
CA THR A 100 -15.79 -14.53 36.94
C THR A 100 -14.75 -13.41 36.79
N HIS A 101 -13.47 -13.80 36.80
CA HIS A 101 -12.36 -12.88 36.56
C HIS A 101 -12.26 -12.51 35.08
N ARG A 102 -11.91 -11.26 34.78
CA ARG A 102 -11.75 -10.76 33.41
C ARG A 102 -10.47 -9.99 33.31
N GLU A 103 -9.72 -10.28 32.26
CA GLU A 103 -8.46 -9.60 31.94
C GLU A 103 -8.44 -9.21 30.47
N VAL A 104 -7.71 -8.17 30.15
CA VAL A 104 -7.43 -7.80 28.75
C VAL A 104 -6.46 -8.82 28.19
N VAL A 105 -6.91 -9.54 27.17
CA VAL A 105 -6.13 -10.62 26.52
C VAL A 105 -5.51 -10.16 25.21
N LYS A 106 -5.90 -9.00 24.69
CA LYS A 106 -5.40 -8.48 23.41
C LYS A 106 -5.81 -7.01 23.25
N VAL A 107 -4.91 -6.21 22.67
CA VAL A 107 -5.23 -4.87 22.17
C VAL A 107 -5.13 -4.91 20.64
N VAL A 108 -6.24 -4.67 19.96
CA VAL A 108 -6.29 -4.60 18.49
C VAL A 108 -6.12 -3.16 18.07
N THR A 109 -5.05 -2.90 17.32
CA THR A 109 -4.73 -1.58 16.77
C THR A 109 -4.79 -1.63 15.25
N PRO A 110 -4.78 -0.50 14.54
CA PRO A 110 -4.70 -0.48 13.07
C PRO A 110 -3.54 -1.28 12.49
N GLY A 111 -2.42 -1.34 13.20
CA GLY A 111 -1.23 -2.10 12.80
C GLY A 111 -1.22 -3.56 13.23
N THR A 112 -2.01 -3.95 14.27
CA THR A 112 -2.01 -5.32 14.81
C THR A 112 -3.27 -6.11 14.49
N ALA A 113 -4.16 -5.58 13.64
CA ALA A 113 -5.41 -6.24 13.27
C ALA A 113 -5.18 -7.46 12.37
N LEU A 114 -5.65 -8.63 12.80
CA LEU A 114 -5.50 -9.92 12.11
C LEU A 114 -6.84 -10.51 11.64
N SER A 115 -7.92 -9.72 11.63
CA SER A 115 -9.24 -10.20 11.23
C SER A 115 -9.32 -10.47 9.72
N ASP A 116 -10.17 -11.42 9.32
CA ASP A 116 -10.39 -11.78 7.92
C ASP A 116 -10.80 -10.59 7.03
N GLU A 117 -11.53 -9.63 7.60
CA GLU A 117 -11.96 -8.42 6.88
C GLU A 117 -10.79 -7.50 6.55
N VAL A 118 -9.87 -7.33 7.49
CA VAL A 118 -8.64 -6.53 7.32
C VAL A 118 -7.66 -7.22 6.38
N LEU A 119 -7.60 -8.55 6.43
CA LEU A 119 -6.68 -9.37 5.62
C LEU A 119 -7.20 -9.70 4.22
N ARG A 120 -8.38 -9.24 3.81
CA ARG A 120 -8.92 -9.50 2.46
C ARG A 120 -8.11 -8.84 1.34
N ASP A 121 -7.51 -7.69 1.62
CA ASP A 121 -6.60 -7.03 0.68
C ASP A 121 -5.20 -7.67 0.75
N ALA A 122 -4.56 -7.85 -0.38
CA ALA A 122 -3.19 -8.37 -0.48
C ALA A 122 -2.12 -7.35 -0.02
N SER A 123 -2.50 -6.20 0.53
CA SER A 123 -1.58 -5.16 0.99
C SER A 123 -0.91 -5.49 2.32
N ASN A 124 0.28 -4.95 2.53
CA ASN A 124 0.96 -4.96 3.83
C ASN A 124 0.28 -4.02 4.82
N ILE A 125 0.43 -4.33 6.11
CA ILE A 125 -0.08 -3.53 7.23
C ILE A 125 1.11 -3.17 8.12
N TYR A 126 1.71 -2.01 7.85
CA TYR A 126 2.91 -1.62 8.56
C TYR A 126 2.61 -0.84 9.83
N ILE A 127 3.31 -1.22 10.91
CA ILE A 127 3.56 -0.41 12.09
C ILE A 127 4.96 0.16 11.95
N VAL A 128 5.09 1.45 12.12
CA VAL A 128 6.38 2.14 12.03
C VAL A 128 6.66 2.87 13.32
N LEU A 129 7.87 2.76 13.82
CA LEU A 129 8.36 3.49 14.98
C LEU A 129 9.43 4.49 14.55
N LEU A 130 9.30 5.72 15.01
CA LEU A 130 10.31 6.76 14.86
C LEU A 130 10.99 7.04 16.20
N HIS A 131 12.33 7.01 16.19
CA HIS A 131 13.18 7.22 17.35
C HIS A 131 14.28 8.23 17.02
N GLU A 132 14.56 9.12 17.95
CA GLU A 132 15.66 10.07 17.85
C GLU A 132 16.69 9.76 18.93
N PRO A 133 17.75 8.98 18.61
CA PRO A 133 18.81 8.62 19.58
C PRO A 133 19.72 9.80 19.94
N ALA A 134 19.90 10.74 19.03
CA ALA A 134 20.64 11.97 19.22
C ALA A 134 20.04 13.09 18.37
N PRO A 135 20.18 14.36 18.73
CA PRO A 135 19.63 15.48 17.96
C PRO A 135 20.02 15.43 16.48
N GLY A 136 19.01 15.39 15.60
CA GLY A 136 19.21 15.34 14.14
C GLY A 136 19.62 13.98 13.56
N GLN A 137 19.65 12.94 14.39
CA GLN A 137 19.78 11.55 13.93
C GLN A 137 18.48 10.80 14.21
N PHE A 138 17.89 10.23 13.19
CA PHE A 138 16.59 9.59 13.26
C PHE A 138 16.69 8.14 12.85
N VAL A 139 16.00 7.29 13.56
CA VAL A 139 15.83 5.88 13.22
C VAL A 139 14.35 5.60 12.94
N LEU A 140 14.10 4.96 11.83
CA LEU A 140 12.81 4.41 11.47
C LEU A 140 12.90 2.89 11.59
N ALA A 141 12.10 2.28 12.44
CA ALA A 141 11.94 0.83 12.53
C ALA A 141 10.49 0.46 12.19
N GLY A 142 10.29 -0.60 11.45
CA GLY A 142 8.94 -0.99 11.06
C GLY A 142 8.77 -2.50 10.98
N ALA A 143 7.52 -2.95 11.13
CA ALA A 143 7.14 -4.35 10.96
C ALA A 143 5.74 -4.49 10.36
N ASP A 144 5.53 -5.59 9.67
CA ASP A 144 4.21 -6.10 9.30
C ASP A 144 4.00 -7.45 10.00
N ILE A 145 3.17 -7.47 11.02
CA ILE A 145 2.88 -8.68 11.80
C ILE A 145 2.25 -9.76 10.91
N THR A 146 1.46 -9.36 9.91
CA THR A 146 0.69 -10.28 9.06
C THR A 146 1.57 -11.10 8.13
N THR A 147 2.77 -10.59 7.82
CA THR A 147 3.74 -11.23 6.91
C THR A 147 5.04 -11.65 7.61
N GLY A 148 5.29 -11.09 8.80
CA GLY A 148 6.54 -11.29 9.53
C GLY A 148 7.72 -10.46 8.98
N GLU A 149 7.46 -9.48 8.13
CA GLU A 149 8.48 -8.54 7.63
C GLU A 149 8.87 -7.57 8.73
N ALA A 150 10.17 -7.36 8.93
CA ALA A 150 10.72 -6.29 9.77
C ALA A 150 11.85 -5.57 9.04
N PHE A 151 11.97 -4.27 9.27
CA PHE A 151 12.99 -3.43 8.65
C PHE A 151 13.37 -2.25 9.52
N TYR A 152 14.52 -1.65 9.21
CA TYR A 152 14.93 -0.38 9.80
C TYR A 152 15.73 0.47 8.81
N ALA A 153 15.73 1.78 9.04
CA ALA A 153 16.54 2.76 8.34
C ALA A 153 17.11 3.79 9.32
N VAL A 154 18.21 4.42 8.96
CA VAL A 154 18.84 5.51 9.73
C VAL A 154 18.94 6.72 8.82
N TYR A 155 18.41 7.84 9.26
CA TYR A 155 18.42 9.11 8.56
C TYR A 155 19.15 10.18 9.36
N ALA A 156 19.92 11.03 8.69
CA ALA A 156 20.61 12.15 9.31
C ALA A 156 20.78 13.30 8.30
N GLY A 157 20.98 14.51 8.80
CA GLY A 157 21.20 15.70 7.99
C GLY A 157 19.92 16.43 7.60
N GLU A 158 20.06 17.43 6.72
CA GLU A 158 19.01 18.40 6.39
C GLU A 158 17.77 17.78 5.71
N HIS A 159 17.93 16.62 5.07
CA HIS A 159 16.85 15.95 4.32
C HIS A 159 16.18 14.81 5.11
N ALA A 160 16.62 14.53 6.34
CA ALA A 160 16.14 13.38 7.11
C ALA A 160 14.62 13.42 7.35
N ALA A 161 14.06 14.58 7.66
CA ALA A 161 12.61 14.75 7.84
C ALA A 161 11.83 14.36 6.59
N GLN A 162 12.24 14.84 5.43
CA GLN A 162 11.56 14.52 4.16
C GLN A 162 11.68 13.04 3.82
N GLN A 163 12.85 12.43 3.99
CA GLN A 163 13.07 11.00 3.75
C GLN A 163 12.19 10.12 4.66
N ILE A 164 12.01 10.53 5.91
CA ILE A 164 11.08 9.86 6.84
C ILE A 164 9.64 9.94 6.31
N MET A 165 9.18 11.12 5.89
CA MET A 165 7.84 11.32 5.37
C MET A 165 7.61 10.53 4.08
N ASP A 166 8.58 10.50 3.18
CA ASP A 166 8.54 9.71 1.95
C ASP A 166 8.41 8.21 2.27
N GLU A 167 9.16 7.70 3.25
CA GLU A 167 9.08 6.29 3.65
C GLU A 167 7.76 5.95 4.34
N LEU A 168 7.25 6.81 5.23
CA LEU A 168 5.93 6.64 5.84
C LEU A 168 4.83 6.58 4.79
N TYR A 169 4.89 7.45 3.79
CA TYR A 169 3.92 7.47 2.69
C TYR A 169 4.05 6.24 1.79
N ARG A 170 5.27 5.85 1.42
CA ARG A 170 5.56 4.67 0.60
C ARG A 170 5.01 3.41 1.25
N ARG A 171 5.22 3.26 2.55
CA ARG A 171 4.72 2.12 3.34
C ARG A 171 3.24 2.19 3.65
N MET A 172 2.60 3.37 3.51
CA MET A 172 1.21 3.57 3.94
C MET A 172 1.01 3.08 5.38
N ALA A 173 1.85 3.56 6.29
CA ALA A 173 1.82 3.13 7.68
C ALA A 173 0.41 3.18 8.26
N ALA A 174 -0.07 2.05 8.76
CA ALA A 174 -1.38 1.95 9.42
C ALA A 174 -1.30 2.50 10.84
N GLU A 175 -0.14 2.39 11.47
CA GLU A 175 0.13 2.90 12.80
C GLU A 175 1.55 3.44 12.90
N LEU A 176 1.68 4.61 13.52
CA LEU A 176 2.96 5.25 13.82
C LEU A 176 3.17 5.32 15.32
N LEU A 177 4.33 4.87 15.74
CA LEU A 177 4.83 4.98 17.12
C LEU A 177 5.90 6.06 17.16
N LEU A 178 5.75 7.01 18.07
CA LEU A 178 6.75 8.03 18.34
C LEU A 178 7.35 7.77 19.71
N THR A 179 8.68 7.78 19.81
CA THR A 179 9.29 7.78 21.14
C THR A 179 9.07 9.13 21.82
N GLU A 180 9.07 9.13 23.15
CA GLU A 180 8.99 10.38 23.93
C GLU A 180 10.08 11.35 23.47
N ASP A 181 9.76 12.65 23.42
CA ASP A 181 10.65 13.75 23.01
C ASP A 181 11.15 13.67 21.54
N PHE A 182 10.40 13.03 20.64
CA PHE A 182 10.73 13.04 19.22
C PHE A 182 10.57 14.45 18.63
N SER A 183 11.67 15.05 18.18
CA SER A 183 11.72 16.48 17.82
C SER A 183 10.81 16.88 16.66
N LEU A 184 10.58 15.98 15.68
CA LEU A 184 9.73 16.23 14.51
C LEU A 184 8.27 15.78 14.71
N ALA A 185 7.81 15.56 15.95
CA ALA A 185 6.49 14.99 16.23
C ALA A 185 5.34 15.81 15.63
N ASP A 186 5.38 17.15 15.75
CA ASP A 186 4.33 18.03 15.24
C ASP A 186 4.32 18.09 13.71
N GLU A 187 5.51 18.10 13.10
CA GLU A 187 5.67 18.09 11.65
C GLU A 187 5.13 16.78 11.04
N VAL A 188 5.50 15.66 11.63
CA VAL A 188 5.00 14.34 11.21
C VAL A 188 3.50 14.19 11.42
N ARG A 189 2.93 14.67 12.54
CA ARG A 189 1.48 14.66 12.77
C ARG A 189 0.74 15.50 11.75
N THR A 190 1.27 16.67 11.42
CA THR A 190 0.72 17.55 10.37
C THR A 190 0.72 16.82 9.03
N PHE A 191 1.85 16.20 8.66
CA PHE A 191 1.97 15.39 7.46
C PHE A 191 0.95 14.24 7.41
N LEU A 192 0.82 13.47 8.49
CA LEU A 192 -0.14 12.36 8.57
C LEU A 192 -1.58 12.84 8.39
N THR A 193 -1.94 13.96 9.02
CA THR A 193 -3.30 14.52 8.90
C THR A 193 -3.68 14.80 7.46
N HIS A 194 -2.73 15.25 6.64
CA HIS A 194 -2.97 15.59 5.23
C HIS A 194 -2.79 14.43 4.27
N ARG A 195 -1.81 13.55 4.51
CA ARG A 195 -1.41 12.51 3.55
C ARG A 195 -1.83 11.08 3.95
N LEU A 196 -1.95 10.80 5.24
CA LEU A 196 -2.30 9.49 5.80
C LEU A 196 -3.31 9.64 6.95
N PRO A 197 -4.52 10.16 6.69
CA PRO A 197 -5.48 10.52 7.75
C PRO A 197 -5.99 9.34 8.59
N HIS A 198 -5.76 8.10 8.14
CA HIS A 198 -6.16 6.89 8.87
C HIS A 198 -5.02 6.26 9.66
N CYS A 199 -3.81 6.83 9.61
CA CYS A 199 -2.69 6.35 10.40
C CYS A 199 -2.89 6.71 11.88
N ALA A 200 -2.97 5.71 12.73
CA ALA A 200 -3.04 5.93 14.18
C ALA A 200 -1.66 6.34 14.71
N VAL A 201 -1.63 7.27 15.66
CA VAL A 201 -0.38 7.73 16.26
C VAL A 201 -0.38 7.42 17.75
N SER A 202 0.71 6.82 18.25
CA SER A 202 0.92 6.49 19.65
C SER A 202 2.29 6.95 20.12
N VAL A 203 2.40 7.32 21.37
CA VAL A 203 3.67 7.61 22.01
C VAL A 203 4.07 6.39 22.83
N VAL A 204 5.33 5.95 22.69
CA VAL A 204 5.89 4.81 23.39
C VAL A 204 7.11 5.22 24.21
N GLY A 205 7.32 4.56 25.35
CA GLY A 205 8.49 4.78 26.18
C GLY A 205 9.80 4.36 25.47
N ARG A 206 10.91 4.88 25.95
CA ARG A 206 12.26 4.54 25.45
C ARG A 206 12.86 3.31 26.14
N ASP A 207 12.35 2.95 27.32
CA ASP A 207 12.89 1.89 28.17
C ASP A 207 12.32 0.53 27.70
N ALA A 208 12.96 -0.06 26.71
CA ALA A 208 12.69 -1.41 26.25
C ALA A 208 13.89 -2.32 26.48
N ASP A 209 13.66 -3.61 26.65
CA ASP A 209 14.73 -4.60 26.81
C ASP A 209 15.63 -4.63 25.56
N ALA A 210 16.87 -4.19 25.72
CA ALA A 210 17.86 -4.12 24.66
C ALA A 210 18.21 -5.51 24.05
N GLU A 211 17.94 -6.59 24.76
CA GLU A 211 18.16 -7.97 24.27
C GLU A 211 16.99 -8.52 23.45
N LEU A 212 15.85 -7.83 23.41
CA LEU A 212 14.67 -8.27 22.68
C LEU A 212 14.93 -8.50 21.18
N PRO A 213 15.67 -7.66 20.44
CA PRO A 213 16.00 -7.94 19.05
C PRO A 213 16.81 -9.24 18.87
N ALA A 214 17.62 -9.65 19.84
CA ALA A 214 18.40 -10.90 19.77
C ALA A 214 17.54 -12.16 19.95
N GLN A 215 16.35 -12.03 20.49
CA GLN A 215 15.38 -13.13 20.58
C GLN A 215 14.67 -13.40 19.26
N HIS A 216 14.60 -12.39 18.37
CA HIS A 216 13.87 -12.45 17.10
C HIS A 216 14.78 -12.63 15.90
N PHE A 217 15.92 -11.94 15.86
CA PHE A 217 16.75 -11.82 14.66
C PHE A 217 18.11 -12.52 14.81
N PRO A 218 18.64 -13.09 13.70
CA PRO A 218 20.02 -13.56 13.66
C PRO A 218 21.01 -12.46 14.01
N ALA A 219 22.08 -12.79 14.72
CA ALA A 219 23.06 -11.82 15.21
C ALA A 219 23.70 -10.94 14.10
N GLU A 220 23.84 -11.50 12.90
CA GLU A 220 24.37 -10.80 11.73
C GLU A 220 23.40 -9.75 11.13
N GLU A 221 22.09 -9.88 11.40
CA GLU A 221 21.06 -8.94 10.93
C GLU A 221 20.85 -7.78 11.92
N ILE A 222 21.25 -7.95 13.19
CA ILE A 222 21.04 -6.93 14.22
C ILE A 222 21.97 -5.74 13.97
N PRO A 223 21.44 -4.49 13.91
CA PRO A 223 22.26 -3.31 13.69
C PRO A 223 23.32 -3.12 14.78
N ARG A 224 24.53 -2.70 14.38
CA ARG A 224 25.59 -2.32 15.30
C ARG A 224 25.32 -0.99 15.99
N ASP A 225 24.54 -0.14 15.37
CA ASP A 225 24.13 1.15 15.92
C ASP A 225 23.19 0.96 17.12
N ALA A 226 23.51 1.63 18.22
CA ALA A 226 22.77 1.51 19.47
C ALA A 226 21.35 2.12 19.37
N GLY A 227 21.21 3.22 18.64
CA GLY A 227 19.93 3.88 18.41
C GLY A 227 18.97 3.00 17.59
N ALA A 228 19.50 2.35 16.55
CA ALA A 228 18.70 1.40 15.75
C ALA A 228 18.28 0.18 16.58
N ARG A 229 19.16 -0.35 17.45
CA ARG A 229 18.76 -1.43 18.36
C ARG A 229 17.68 -0.99 19.34
N ALA A 230 17.81 0.21 19.92
CA ALA A 230 16.80 0.76 20.84
C ALA A 230 15.44 0.94 20.15
N ALA A 231 15.42 1.46 18.92
CA ALA A 231 14.21 1.58 18.14
C ALA A 231 13.53 0.22 17.86
N LEU A 232 14.32 -0.78 17.49
CA LEU A 232 13.81 -2.15 17.27
C LEU A 232 13.30 -2.77 18.56
N ALA A 233 14.01 -2.59 19.67
CA ALA A 233 13.56 -3.08 20.98
C ALA A 233 12.22 -2.46 21.38
N ALA A 234 12.07 -1.14 21.23
CA ALA A 234 10.82 -0.44 21.54
C ALA A 234 9.67 -0.89 20.64
N LEU A 235 9.92 -1.10 19.33
CA LEU A 235 8.93 -1.63 18.40
C LEU A 235 8.47 -3.04 18.82
N LEU A 236 9.41 -3.95 19.07
CA LEU A 236 9.10 -5.33 19.46
C LEU A 236 8.38 -5.38 20.81
N ALA A 237 8.79 -4.56 21.78
CA ALA A 237 8.10 -4.47 23.08
C ALA A 237 6.63 -4.07 22.90
N TYR A 238 6.36 -3.05 22.09
CA TYR A 238 4.99 -2.64 21.77
C TYR A 238 4.20 -3.75 21.09
N LEU A 239 4.81 -4.49 20.17
CA LEU A 239 4.14 -5.60 19.47
C LEU A 239 3.82 -6.75 20.43
N HIS A 240 4.73 -7.11 21.33
CA HIS A 240 4.47 -8.12 22.36
C HIS A 240 3.36 -7.70 23.32
N GLU A 241 3.35 -6.43 23.74
CA GLU A 241 2.33 -5.90 24.64
C GLU A 241 0.93 -5.89 24.00
N THR A 242 0.85 -5.55 22.72
CA THR A 242 -0.45 -5.43 22.01
C THR A 242 -0.98 -6.77 21.51
N VAL A 243 -0.13 -7.63 20.94
CA VAL A 243 -0.54 -8.91 20.36
C VAL A 243 -0.62 -10.02 21.40
N MET A 244 0.18 -9.92 22.47
CA MET A 244 0.27 -10.93 23.56
C MET A 244 0.58 -12.35 23.04
N ALA A 245 1.52 -12.44 22.09
CA ALA A 245 2.01 -13.69 21.50
C ALA A 245 3.53 -13.62 21.29
N ASP A 246 4.16 -14.78 21.04
CA ASP A 246 5.63 -14.89 20.90
C ASP A 246 6.18 -14.19 19.64
N LEU A 247 5.36 -14.01 18.61
CA LEU A 247 5.69 -13.33 17.35
C LEU A 247 6.91 -13.92 16.62
N SER A 248 7.11 -15.26 16.73
CA SER A 248 8.24 -15.97 16.10
C SER A 248 8.27 -15.85 14.58
N GLN A 249 7.16 -15.43 13.96
CA GLN A 249 7.12 -15.13 12.52
C GLN A 249 7.94 -13.89 12.16
N ILE A 250 8.19 -12.97 13.10
CA ILE A 250 9.08 -11.81 12.91
C ILE A 250 10.50 -12.26 13.24
N ASN A 251 11.18 -12.86 12.28
CA ASN A 251 12.50 -13.50 12.49
C ASN A 251 13.56 -13.05 11.48
N ARG A 252 13.28 -12.06 10.68
CA ARG A 252 14.19 -11.49 9.71
C ARG A 252 14.10 -9.98 9.70
N LEU A 253 15.26 -9.34 9.71
CA LEU A 253 15.39 -7.91 9.70
C LEU A 253 16.06 -7.46 8.41
N SER A 254 15.50 -6.45 7.76
CA SER A 254 16.07 -5.85 6.55
C SER A 254 16.53 -4.41 6.84
N PHE A 255 17.75 -4.08 6.46
CA PHE A 255 18.21 -2.70 6.44
C PHE A 255 17.76 -2.03 5.14
N LEU A 256 17.11 -0.89 5.24
CA LEU A 256 16.71 -0.08 4.08
C LEU A 256 17.88 0.84 3.71
N ASP A 257 18.72 0.37 2.81
CA ASP A 257 19.85 1.15 2.33
C ASP A 257 19.44 2.03 1.14
N ALA A 258 19.45 3.34 1.34
CA ALA A 258 19.17 4.31 0.29
C ALA A 258 20.15 4.22 -0.88
N ALA A 259 21.34 3.66 -0.68
CA ALA A 259 22.33 3.48 -1.74
C ALA A 259 22.05 2.26 -2.65
N GLU A 260 21.17 1.32 -2.23
CA GLU A 260 20.84 0.15 -3.05
C GLU A 260 19.65 0.35 -3.98
N THR A 261 18.79 1.32 -3.71
CA THR A 261 17.54 1.53 -4.44
C THR A 261 17.33 2.97 -4.87
N MET A 262 16.70 3.14 -6.03
CA MET A 262 16.27 4.44 -6.54
C MET A 262 15.35 5.13 -5.53
N GLN A 263 15.63 6.39 -5.26
CA GLN A 263 14.79 7.21 -4.39
C GLN A 263 13.61 7.78 -5.20
N LEU A 264 12.41 7.57 -4.67
CA LEU A 264 11.16 8.08 -5.23
C LEU A 264 10.46 8.89 -4.13
N ASP A 265 10.27 10.18 -4.35
CA ASP A 265 9.48 11.02 -3.47
C ASP A 265 7.96 10.80 -3.65
N ILE A 266 7.19 11.36 -2.74
CA ILE A 266 5.73 11.24 -2.74
C ILE A 266 5.12 11.75 -4.04
N ASP A 267 5.61 12.88 -4.53
CA ASP A 267 5.06 13.53 -5.71
C ASP A 267 5.39 12.74 -6.98
N THR A 268 6.57 12.16 -7.06
CA THR A 268 6.95 11.24 -8.16
C THR A 268 6.10 9.97 -8.15
N LEU A 269 5.90 9.33 -6.98
CA LEU A 269 5.02 8.16 -6.86
C LEU A 269 3.60 8.46 -7.34
N ARG A 270 3.07 9.63 -6.98
CA ARG A 270 1.73 10.09 -7.37
C ARG A 270 1.66 10.50 -8.84
N ASN A 271 2.57 11.38 -9.29
CA ASN A 271 2.56 11.94 -10.65
C ASN A 271 2.75 10.87 -11.73
N LEU A 272 3.49 9.81 -11.44
CA LEU A 272 3.69 8.67 -12.34
C LEU A 272 2.63 7.58 -12.18
N GLU A 273 1.71 7.71 -11.22
CA GLU A 273 0.68 6.70 -10.90
C GLU A 273 1.27 5.28 -10.80
N ILE A 274 2.34 5.13 -10.00
CA ILE A 274 3.09 3.88 -9.92
C ILE A 274 2.24 2.79 -9.27
N THR A 275 1.72 3.03 -8.08
CA THR A 275 0.92 2.05 -7.30
C THR A 275 -0.50 2.52 -7.01
N ARG A 276 -0.79 3.82 -7.18
CA ARG A 276 -2.09 4.45 -6.91
C ARG A 276 -2.47 5.43 -8.01
N SER A 277 -3.73 5.38 -8.41
CA SER A 277 -4.33 6.29 -9.37
C SER A 277 -4.59 7.67 -8.75
N LEU A 278 -4.27 8.73 -9.49
CA LEU A 278 -4.59 10.12 -9.12
C LEU A 278 -6.10 10.37 -9.02
N ARG A 279 -6.90 9.57 -9.73
CA ARG A 279 -8.34 9.80 -9.87
C ARG A 279 -9.12 9.36 -8.63
N ASP A 280 -8.82 8.18 -8.09
CA ASP A 280 -9.61 7.52 -7.04
C ASP A 280 -8.76 6.89 -5.93
N GLY A 281 -7.44 7.02 -6.00
CA GLY A 281 -6.50 6.40 -5.06
C GLY A 281 -6.41 4.88 -5.16
N GLY A 282 -7.16 4.26 -6.09
CA GLY A 282 -7.18 2.82 -6.31
C GLY A 282 -5.99 2.31 -7.11
N LYS A 283 -5.88 0.97 -7.25
CA LYS A 283 -4.80 0.34 -8.01
C LYS A 283 -5.02 0.30 -9.53
N LYS A 284 -6.27 0.47 -10.00
CA LYS A 284 -6.60 0.40 -11.42
C LYS A 284 -5.96 1.54 -12.21
N ASN A 285 -5.51 1.24 -13.42
CA ASN A 285 -4.83 2.18 -14.32
C ASN A 285 -3.51 2.74 -13.75
N THR A 286 -2.80 1.97 -12.93
CA THR A 286 -1.46 2.27 -12.43
C THR A 286 -0.42 1.39 -13.12
N LEU A 287 0.87 1.72 -12.96
CA LEU A 287 1.94 0.85 -13.45
C LEU A 287 1.87 -0.53 -12.79
N PHE A 288 1.57 -0.57 -11.50
CA PHE A 288 1.33 -1.81 -10.77
C PHE A 288 0.24 -2.68 -11.43
N ASP A 289 -0.92 -2.09 -11.77
CA ASP A 289 -2.01 -2.81 -12.44
C ASP A 289 -1.63 -3.33 -13.84
N VAL A 290 -0.75 -2.63 -14.56
CA VAL A 290 -0.22 -3.08 -15.86
C VAL A 290 0.68 -4.31 -15.72
N LEU A 291 1.46 -4.39 -14.66
CA LEU A 291 2.46 -5.44 -14.45
C LEU A 291 1.98 -6.58 -13.55
N ASP A 292 0.82 -6.42 -12.89
CA ASP A 292 0.30 -7.41 -11.94
C ASP A 292 -0.41 -8.58 -12.66
N PHE A 293 0.38 -9.57 -13.00
CA PHE A 293 -0.04 -10.89 -13.43
C PHE A 293 0.28 -11.96 -12.38
N THR A 294 0.52 -11.56 -11.15
CA THR A 294 0.83 -12.47 -10.04
C THR A 294 -0.31 -13.46 -9.77
N ARG A 295 0.02 -14.58 -9.17
CA ARG A 295 -0.92 -15.66 -8.83
C ARG A 295 -1.07 -15.84 -7.33
N THR A 296 -0.13 -15.30 -6.57
CA THR A 296 -0.11 -15.41 -5.10
C THR A 296 -0.15 -14.03 -4.46
N PRO A 297 -0.81 -13.88 -3.30
CA PRO A 297 -0.79 -12.60 -2.56
C PRO A 297 0.61 -12.15 -2.17
N MET A 298 1.49 -13.09 -1.85
CA MET A 298 2.91 -12.82 -1.54
C MET A 298 3.64 -12.21 -2.75
N GLY A 299 3.40 -12.75 -3.96
CA GLY A 299 3.93 -12.17 -5.20
C GLY A 299 3.39 -10.78 -5.46
N THR A 300 2.11 -10.54 -5.23
CA THR A 300 1.46 -9.21 -5.37
C THR A 300 2.13 -8.17 -4.46
N ARG A 301 2.36 -8.50 -3.18
CA ARG A 301 3.08 -7.63 -2.23
C ARG A 301 4.51 -7.34 -2.69
N LEU A 302 5.23 -8.38 -3.09
CA LEU A 302 6.61 -8.23 -3.54
C LEU A 302 6.72 -7.42 -4.83
N LEU A 303 5.80 -7.55 -5.79
CA LEU A 303 5.77 -6.75 -7.01
C LEU A 303 5.59 -5.26 -6.67
N LYS A 304 4.67 -4.95 -5.77
CA LYS A 304 4.47 -3.59 -5.27
C LYS A 304 5.75 -3.03 -4.65
N SER A 305 6.38 -3.80 -3.76
CA SER A 305 7.66 -3.42 -3.13
C SER A 305 8.77 -3.18 -4.16
N TRP A 306 8.87 -4.00 -5.22
CA TRP A 306 9.87 -3.80 -6.27
C TRP A 306 9.65 -2.54 -7.10
N LEU A 307 8.39 -2.14 -7.30
CA LEU A 307 8.03 -0.89 -7.97
C LEU A 307 8.32 0.35 -7.11
N GLU A 308 8.17 0.22 -5.81
CA GLU A 308 8.44 1.29 -4.84
C GLU A 308 9.94 1.41 -4.50
N HIS A 309 10.72 0.35 -4.75
CA HIS A 309 12.16 0.28 -4.48
C HIS A 309 12.93 -0.30 -5.69
N PRO A 310 13.01 0.42 -6.84
CA PRO A 310 13.76 -0.03 -8.00
C PRO A 310 15.25 -0.12 -7.68
N LEU A 311 15.96 -1.06 -8.29
CA LEU A 311 17.37 -1.31 -8.01
C LEU A 311 18.30 -0.28 -8.69
N LEU A 312 19.42 0.04 -8.04
CA LEU A 312 20.51 0.82 -8.63
C LEU A 312 21.61 -0.04 -9.23
N THR A 313 21.76 -1.26 -8.75
CA THR A 313 22.89 -2.12 -9.09
C THR A 313 22.69 -2.89 -10.40
N PRO A 314 23.43 -2.62 -11.50
CA PRO A 314 23.18 -3.20 -12.81
C PRO A 314 23.16 -4.74 -12.81
N HIS A 315 24.12 -5.41 -12.15
CA HIS A 315 24.16 -6.87 -12.15
C HIS A 315 22.95 -7.53 -11.45
N ARG A 316 22.32 -6.84 -10.47
CA ARG A 316 21.08 -7.32 -9.81
C ARG A 316 19.86 -7.11 -10.72
N ILE A 317 19.87 -6.01 -11.49
CA ILE A 317 18.83 -5.73 -12.49
C ILE A 317 18.92 -6.77 -13.62
N ASP A 318 20.12 -7.01 -14.16
CA ASP A 318 20.35 -8.00 -15.21
C ASP A 318 19.95 -9.42 -14.78
N ALA A 319 20.23 -9.79 -13.52
CA ALA A 319 19.79 -11.08 -12.99
C ALA A 319 18.27 -11.25 -13.02
N ARG A 320 17.49 -10.19 -12.77
CA ARG A 320 16.03 -10.20 -12.93
C ARG A 320 15.63 -10.29 -14.41
N LEU A 321 16.25 -9.46 -15.26
CA LEU A 321 16.02 -9.44 -16.70
C LEU A 321 16.31 -10.79 -17.36
N ASP A 322 17.36 -11.52 -16.92
CA ASP A 322 17.69 -12.86 -17.42
C ASP A 322 16.57 -13.86 -17.10
N ALA A 323 16.06 -13.83 -15.86
CA ALA A 323 14.95 -14.69 -15.45
C ALA A 323 13.66 -14.36 -16.21
N VAL A 324 13.36 -13.08 -16.39
CA VAL A 324 12.20 -12.61 -17.17
C VAL A 324 12.36 -13.04 -18.64
N ALA A 325 13.56 -12.89 -19.25
CA ALA A 325 13.83 -13.30 -20.63
C ALA A 325 13.58 -14.80 -20.82
N GLU A 326 14.12 -15.62 -19.93
CA GLU A 326 13.90 -17.07 -19.98
C GLU A 326 12.42 -17.44 -19.93
N LEU A 327 11.66 -16.80 -19.04
CA LEU A 327 10.21 -17.04 -18.91
C LEU A 327 9.39 -16.46 -20.08
N VAL A 328 9.88 -15.43 -20.78
CA VAL A 328 9.28 -14.94 -22.02
C VAL A 328 9.48 -15.93 -23.15
N GLU A 329 10.73 -16.40 -23.34
CA GLU A 329 11.11 -17.35 -24.40
C GLU A 329 10.47 -18.72 -24.21
N LYS A 330 10.51 -19.25 -22.98
CA LYS A 330 9.93 -20.58 -22.64
C LYS A 330 8.46 -20.43 -22.23
N SER A 331 7.58 -20.18 -23.19
CA SER A 331 6.16 -19.93 -22.94
C SER A 331 5.45 -21.07 -22.19
N THR A 332 5.81 -22.33 -22.46
CA THR A 332 5.27 -23.50 -21.77
C THR A 332 5.66 -23.48 -20.28
N LEU A 333 6.96 -23.28 -19.99
CA LEU A 333 7.44 -23.17 -18.62
C LEU A 333 6.69 -22.07 -17.85
N ARG A 334 6.49 -20.90 -18.48
CA ARG A 334 5.73 -19.81 -17.89
C ARG A 334 4.29 -20.21 -17.60
N ALA A 335 3.61 -20.90 -18.51
CA ALA A 335 2.22 -21.36 -18.36
C ALA A 335 2.10 -22.38 -17.22
N ASP A 336 2.92 -23.43 -17.23
CA ASP A 336 2.94 -24.48 -16.22
C ASP A 336 3.21 -23.92 -14.82
N LEU A 337 4.16 -22.98 -14.73
CA LEU A 337 4.49 -22.29 -13.49
C LEU A 337 3.32 -21.45 -12.97
N ARG A 338 2.62 -20.73 -13.83
CA ARG A 338 1.44 -19.95 -13.47
C ARG A 338 0.30 -20.83 -12.97
N ASP A 339 0.09 -21.97 -13.58
CA ASP A 339 -0.94 -22.91 -13.18
C ASP A 339 -0.60 -23.56 -11.83
N ALA A 340 0.64 -23.93 -11.61
CA ALA A 340 1.11 -24.47 -10.32
C ALA A 340 0.98 -23.43 -9.18
N LEU A 341 1.28 -22.17 -9.44
CA LEU A 341 1.19 -21.09 -8.44
C LEU A 341 -0.25 -20.74 -8.09
N HIS A 342 -1.22 -20.99 -8.96
CA HIS A 342 -2.62 -20.61 -8.74
C HIS A 342 -3.26 -21.26 -7.51
N THR A 343 -2.76 -22.41 -7.09
CA THR A 343 -3.27 -23.16 -5.93
C THR A 343 -2.51 -22.84 -4.65
N VAL A 344 -1.52 -21.95 -4.68
CA VAL A 344 -0.75 -21.54 -3.52
C VAL A 344 -1.45 -20.39 -2.81
N TYR A 345 -1.90 -20.64 -1.58
CA TYR A 345 -2.46 -19.63 -0.69
C TYR A 345 -1.37 -18.77 -0.05
N ASP A 346 -1.77 -17.79 0.72
CA ASP A 346 -0.87 -16.86 1.42
C ASP A 346 -0.17 -17.53 2.61
N PHE A 347 0.99 -18.13 2.37
CA PHE A 347 1.78 -18.77 3.42
C PHE A 347 2.09 -17.82 4.59
N GLU A 348 2.44 -16.58 4.31
CA GLU A 348 2.86 -15.62 5.34
C GLU A 348 1.71 -15.38 6.32
N ARG A 349 0.52 -15.12 5.83
CA ARG A 349 -0.67 -14.88 6.67
C ARG A 349 -1.19 -16.15 7.34
N LEU A 350 -1.08 -17.31 6.69
CA LEU A 350 -1.42 -18.59 7.31
C LEU A 350 -0.50 -18.89 8.50
N LEU A 351 0.80 -18.67 8.34
CA LEU A 351 1.77 -18.85 9.42
C LEU A 351 1.55 -17.89 10.58
N THR A 352 1.23 -16.63 10.31
CA THR A 352 0.90 -15.66 11.35
C THR A 352 -0.32 -16.08 12.17
N ARG A 353 -1.39 -16.59 11.52
CA ARG A 353 -2.55 -17.12 12.24
C ARG A 353 -2.21 -18.35 13.08
N ILE A 354 -1.30 -19.18 12.61
CA ILE A 354 -0.83 -20.35 13.35
C ILE A 354 -0.07 -19.91 14.59
N GLU A 355 0.86 -18.97 14.46
CA GLU A 355 1.65 -18.43 15.55
C GLU A 355 0.80 -17.71 16.60
N THR A 356 -0.10 -16.86 16.17
CA THR A 356 -1.03 -16.14 17.06
C THR A 356 -2.20 -16.99 17.56
N GLN A 357 -2.21 -18.28 17.29
CA GLN A 357 -3.23 -19.25 17.68
C GLN A 357 -4.66 -18.94 17.22
N THR A 358 -4.82 -18.09 16.22
CA THR A 358 -6.10 -17.70 15.62
C THR A 358 -6.49 -18.57 14.42
N ALA A 359 -5.59 -19.44 13.96
CA ALA A 359 -5.83 -20.35 12.83
C ALA A 359 -6.95 -21.33 13.14
N ASN A 360 -7.77 -21.60 12.14
CA ASN A 360 -8.82 -22.64 12.15
C ASN A 360 -8.45 -23.83 11.24
N ALA A 361 -9.31 -24.83 11.19
CA ALA A 361 -9.04 -26.04 10.41
C ALA A 361 -8.98 -25.77 8.88
N ARG A 362 -9.69 -24.74 8.37
CA ARG A 362 -9.62 -24.34 6.95
C ARG A 362 -8.27 -23.73 6.62
N ASP A 363 -7.65 -23.00 7.56
CA ASP A 363 -6.31 -22.44 7.36
C ASP A 363 -5.27 -23.54 7.20
N LEU A 364 -5.35 -24.63 8.01
CA LEU A 364 -4.48 -25.79 7.85
C LEU A 364 -4.74 -26.58 6.56
N VAL A 365 -5.99 -26.62 6.09
CA VAL A 365 -6.33 -27.21 4.78
C VAL A 365 -5.78 -26.35 3.65
N ALA A 366 -5.88 -25.02 3.72
CA ALA A 366 -5.28 -24.10 2.75
C ALA A 366 -3.76 -24.26 2.69
N LEU A 367 -3.11 -24.41 3.86
CA LEU A 367 -1.68 -24.73 3.94
C LEU A 367 -1.37 -26.08 3.27
N ARG A 368 -2.13 -27.14 3.58
CA ARG A 368 -1.97 -28.47 2.96
C ARG A 368 -2.06 -28.41 1.43
N ILE A 369 -3.03 -27.67 0.89
CA ILE A 369 -3.21 -27.47 -0.56
C ILE A 369 -1.99 -26.76 -1.13
N SER A 370 -1.53 -25.71 -0.47
CA SER A 370 -0.35 -24.96 -0.90
C SER A 370 0.92 -25.79 -0.89
N LEU A 371 1.14 -26.60 0.17
CA LEU A 371 2.26 -27.53 0.23
C LEU A 371 2.19 -28.59 -0.87
N ALA A 372 0.99 -29.01 -1.28
CA ALA A 372 0.80 -29.97 -2.37
C ALA A 372 1.21 -29.41 -3.75
N ALA A 373 1.20 -28.10 -3.94
CA ALA A 373 1.64 -27.44 -5.17
C ALA A 373 3.17 -27.34 -5.29
N LEU A 374 3.91 -27.34 -4.18
CA LEU A 374 5.37 -27.10 -4.17
C LEU A 374 6.18 -28.06 -5.04
N PRO A 375 5.90 -29.39 -5.07
CA PRO A 375 6.62 -30.29 -5.95
C PRO A 375 6.48 -29.92 -7.43
N ALA A 376 5.30 -29.48 -7.88
CA ALA A 376 5.07 -29.06 -9.25
C ALA A 376 5.81 -27.75 -9.58
N VAL A 377 5.77 -26.76 -8.69
CA VAL A 377 6.52 -25.51 -8.85
C VAL A 377 8.02 -25.79 -8.94
N ARG A 378 8.56 -26.61 -8.03
CA ARG A 378 9.97 -27.00 -8.04
C ARG A 378 10.37 -27.74 -9.32
N ALA A 379 9.52 -28.67 -9.79
CA ALA A 379 9.77 -29.42 -11.02
C ALA A 379 9.84 -28.50 -12.25
N CYS A 380 8.94 -27.51 -12.37
CA CYS A 380 9.00 -26.50 -13.41
C CYS A 380 10.36 -25.76 -13.39
N LEU A 381 10.82 -25.34 -12.23
CA LEU A 381 12.07 -24.58 -12.07
C LEU A 381 13.34 -25.42 -12.28
N THR A 382 13.28 -26.75 -12.20
CA THR A 382 14.43 -27.64 -12.43
C THR A 382 14.94 -27.52 -13.88
N ALA A 383 14.08 -27.16 -14.83
CA ALA A 383 14.44 -26.95 -16.24
C ALA A 383 14.93 -25.52 -16.55
N ALA A 384 14.99 -24.65 -15.54
CA ALA A 384 15.44 -23.28 -15.69
C ALA A 384 16.96 -23.18 -15.76
N ALA A 385 17.46 -22.16 -16.47
CA ALA A 385 18.88 -21.87 -16.64
C ALA A 385 19.31 -20.57 -15.94
N SER A 386 18.41 -19.61 -15.81
CA SER A 386 18.72 -18.33 -15.16
C SER A 386 19.01 -18.50 -13.68
N ARG A 387 20.02 -17.76 -13.21
CA ARG A 387 20.53 -17.87 -11.83
C ARG A 387 19.45 -17.73 -10.75
N LEU A 388 18.53 -16.77 -10.93
CA LEU A 388 17.48 -16.53 -9.94
C LEU A 388 16.46 -17.68 -9.86
N LEU A 389 16.07 -18.25 -11.00
CA LEU A 389 15.13 -19.38 -11.04
C LEU A 389 15.77 -20.67 -10.52
N VAL A 390 17.02 -20.94 -10.86
CA VAL A 390 17.79 -22.07 -10.33
C VAL A 390 17.93 -21.97 -8.80
N ARG A 391 18.26 -20.78 -8.30
CA ARG A 391 18.35 -20.54 -6.87
C ARG A 391 16.99 -20.79 -6.18
N ALA A 392 15.91 -20.25 -6.75
CA ALA A 392 14.56 -20.48 -6.20
C ALA A 392 14.19 -21.96 -6.17
N ALA A 393 14.55 -22.76 -7.20
CA ALA A 393 14.34 -24.20 -7.20
C ALA A 393 15.04 -24.90 -6.03
N GLY A 394 16.24 -24.43 -5.64
CA GLY A 394 16.99 -24.96 -4.49
C GLY A 394 16.40 -24.55 -3.13
N GLU A 395 15.74 -23.39 -3.07
CA GLU A 395 15.13 -22.86 -1.86
C GLU A 395 13.72 -23.40 -1.60
N ILE A 396 13.05 -24.03 -2.59
CA ILE A 396 11.72 -24.61 -2.45
C ILE A 396 11.82 -26.03 -1.90
N GLU A 397 11.60 -26.18 -0.59
CA GLU A 397 11.38 -27.44 0.08
C GLU A 397 9.93 -27.90 -0.09
N THR A 398 9.68 -29.23 -0.15
CA THR A 398 8.34 -29.80 -0.44
C THR A 398 7.55 -30.24 0.78
N PHE A 399 8.16 -30.32 1.96
CA PHE A 399 7.53 -30.70 3.24
C PHE A 399 6.65 -31.94 3.16
N ASP A 400 7.15 -33.00 2.50
CA ASP A 400 6.33 -34.19 2.20
C ASP A 400 5.79 -34.91 3.47
N ALA A 401 6.56 -34.91 4.54
CA ALA A 401 6.13 -35.47 5.82
C ALA A 401 4.95 -34.70 6.42
N LEU A 402 5.08 -33.37 6.55
CA LEU A 402 4.04 -32.49 7.07
C LEU A 402 2.78 -32.53 6.19
N ARG A 403 2.96 -32.44 4.86
CA ARG A 403 1.87 -32.55 3.90
C ARG A 403 1.11 -33.87 4.05
N GLY A 404 1.86 -34.98 4.15
CA GLY A 404 1.30 -36.32 4.34
C GLY A 404 0.50 -36.44 5.64
N GLU A 405 0.98 -35.82 6.71
CA GLU A 405 0.30 -35.83 8.00
C GLU A 405 -1.00 -34.99 7.93
N LEU A 406 -0.94 -33.76 7.47
CA LEU A 406 -2.14 -32.91 7.32
C LEU A 406 -3.19 -33.57 6.41
N THR A 407 -2.75 -34.36 5.39
CA THR A 407 -3.67 -35.07 4.49
C THR A 407 -4.37 -36.24 5.20
N ARG A 408 -3.66 -36.95 6.07
CA ARG A 408 -4.26 -38.05 6.86
C ARG A 408 -5.15 -37.52 7.97
N ALA A 409 -4.79 -36.37 8.56
CA ALA A 409 -5.45 -35.87 9.75
C ALA A 409 -6.74 -35.07 9.45
N LEU A 410 -6.74 -34.21 8.43
CA LEU A 410 -7.82 -33.26 8.21
C LEU A 410 -8.80 -33.72 7.14
N VAL A 411 -10.08 -33.45 7.35
CA VAL A 411 -11.11 -33.55 6.30
C VAL A 411 -10.88 -32.46 5.23
N ASP A 412 -11.48 -32.64 4.04
CA ASP A 412 -11.28 -31.70 2.93
C ASP A 412 -12.04 -30.39 3.13
N GLU A 413 -13.22 -30.43 3.75
CA GLU A 413 -14.09 -29.29 4.01
C GLU A 413 -14.47 -29.21 5.49
N PRO A 414 -13.58 -28.74 6.38
CA PRO A 414 -13.90 -28.60 7.80
C PRO A 414 -14.86 -27.43 8.04
N GLY A 415 -15.57 -27.47 9.17
CA GLY A 415 -16.38 -26.37 9.69
C GLY A 415 -15.55 -25.12 9.96
N LEU A 416 -16.21 -23.99 10.21
CA LEU A 416 -15.56 -22.72 10.55
C LEU A 416 -15.00 -22.73 11.98
N SER A 417 -15.75 -23.33 12.91
CA SER A 417 -15.43 -23.33 14.33
C SER A 417 -14.65 -24.58 14.72
N VAL A 418 -13.47 -24.41 15.26
CA VAL A 418 -12.67 -25.51 15.84
C VAL A 418 -13.31 -26.13 17.09
N ARG A 419 -14.29 -25.45 17.70
CA ARG A 419 -14.99 -25.91 18.92
C ARG A 419 -16.21 -26.76 18.60
N GLU A 420 -16.63 -26.87 17.35
CA GLU A 420 -17.78 -27.69 16.95
C GLU A 420 -17.40 -29.11 16.53
N GLY A 421 -16.11 -29.39 16.37
CA GLY A 421 -15.61 -30.67 15.90
C GLY A 421 -15.85 -30.96 14.42
N GLY A 422 -15.70 -32.19 13.97
CA GLY A 422 -15.87 -32.60 12.59
C GLY A 422 -14.71 -32.26 11.65
N MET A 423 -13.53 -31.95 12.20
CA MET A 423 -12.36 -31.53 11.42
C MET A 423 -11.33 -32.62 11.21
N ILE A 424 -11.31 -33.63 12.07
CA ILE A 424 -10.35 -34.75 11.98
C ILE A 424 -10.94 -35.90 11.13
N ARG A 425 -10.14 -36.42 10.21
CA ARG A 425 -10.52 -37.52 9.32
C ARG A 425 -10.66 -38.84 10.07
N ALA A 426 -11.61 -39.69 9.69
CA ALA A 426 -11.73 -41.04 10.20
C ALA A 426 -10.49 -41.85 9.83
N GLY A 427 -10.04 -42.70 10.77
CA GLY A 427 -8.81 -43.49 10.63
C GLY A 427 -7.53 -42.80 11.05
N TYR A 428 -7.61 -41.51 11.50
CA TYR A 428 -6.41 -40.80 11.98
C TYR A 428 -6.05 -41.14 13.42
N HIS A 429 -7.05 -41.23 14.32
CA HIS A 429 -6.84 -41.50 15.73
C HIS A 429 -7.81 -42.59 16.24
N ALA A 430 -7.28 -43.68 16.83
CA ALA A 430 -8.07 -44.86 17.21
C ALA A 430 -9.17 -44.55 18.24
N ASP A 431 -8.83 -43.80 19.30
CA ASP A 431 -9.78 -43.46 20.37
C ASP A 431 -10.91 -42.55 19.85
N LEU A 432 -10.59 -41.64 18.93
CA LEU A 432 -11.59 -40.78 18.29
C LEU A 432 -12.57 -41.62 17.44
N ASP A 433 -12.06 -42.59 16.69
CA ASP A 433 -12.88 -43.49 15.89
C ASP A 433 -13.74 -44.43 16.75
N GLU A 434 -13.25 -44.84 17.93
CA GLU A 434 -14.04 -45.60 18.88
C GLU A 434 -15.18 -44.76 19.47
N LEU A 435 -14.90 -43.53 19.89
CA LEU A 435 -15.93 -42.59 20.38
C LEU A 435 -16.98 -42.28 19.32
N ARG A 436 -16.57 -42.06 18.06
CA ARG A 436 -17.50 -41.84 16.96
C ARG A 436 -18.37 -43.05 16.63
N ARG A 437 -17.81 -44.27 16.68
CA ARG A 437 -18.58 -45.51 16.53
C ARG A 437 -19.63 -45.60 17.61
N PHE A 438 -19.25 -45.35 18.88
CA PHE A 438 -20.19 -45.34 20.00
C PHE A 438 -21.31 -44.28 19.78
N SER A 439 -20.98 -43.06 19.37
CA SER A 439 -21.98 -42.03 19.09
C SER A 439 -22.90 -42.37 17.90
N HIS A 440 -22.38 -43.06 16.89
CA HIS A 440 -23.16 -43.54 15.75
C HIS A 440 -24.12 -44.67 16.10
N ASP A 441 -23.58 -45.66 16.80
CA ASP A 441 -24.35 -46.83 17.25
C ASP A 441 -25.46 -46.43 18.25
N SER A 442 -25.26 -45.35 19.00
CA SER A 442 -26.26 -44.76 19.87
C SER A 442 -27.56 -44.37 19.18
N LYS A 443 -27.52 -43.99 17.90
CA LYS A 443 -28.73 -43.72 17.11
C LYS A 443 -29.55 -44.97 16.81
N SER A 444 -28.89 -46.09 16.53
CA SER A 444 -29.57 -47.38 16.34
C SER A 444 -30.13 -47.90 17.66
N LEU A 445 -29.39 -47.75 18.75
CA LEU A 445 -29.88 -48.13 20.11
C LEU A 445 -31.08 -47.28 20.53
N LEU A 446 -31.14 -45.99 20.20
CA LEU A 446 -32.34 -45.16 20.41
C LEU A 446 -33.57 -45.67 19.61
N GLN A 447 -33.35 -46.12 18.37
CA GLN A 447 -34.42 -46.67 17.54
C GLN A 447 -34.88 -48.01 18.13
N GLU A 448 -33.98 -48.86 18.55
CA GLU A 448 -34.31 -50.14 19.24
C GLU A 448 -35.05 -49.87 20.57
N MET A 449 -34.61 -48.84 21.36
CA MET A 449 -35.31 -48.42 22.58
C MET A 449 -36.73 -47.92 22.26
N GLU A 450 -36.87 -47.13 21.18
CA GLU A 450 -38.17 -46.62 20.74
C GLU A 450 -39.10 -47.81 20.39
N GLU A 451 -38.61 -48.78 19.64
CA GLU A 451 -39.40 -49.92 19.22
C GLU A 451 -39.72 -50.87 20.39
N ARG A 452 -38.77 -51.09 21.32
CA ARG A 452 -38.97 -51.80 22.56
C ARG A 452 -40.04 -51.11 23.43
N GLU A 453 -39.98 -49.83 23.61
CA GLU A 453 -40.95 -49.05 24.36
C GLU A 453 -42.31 -48.99 23.68
N ARG A 454 -42.38 -48.93 22.33
CA ARG A 454 -43.67 -49.11 21.60
C ARG A 454 -44.28 -50.48 21.87
N THR A 455 -43.47 -51.53 21.85
CA THR A 455 -43.94 -52.91 22.08
C THR A 455 -44.39 -53.07 23.54
N ARG A 456 -43.61 -52.58 24.48
CA ARG A 456 -43.90 -52.70 25.92
C ARG A 456 -45.17 -51.93 26.34
N THR A 457 -45.37 -50.74 25.80
CA THR A 457 -46.45 -49.87 26.19
C THR A 457 -47.72 -50.05 25.33
N GLY A 458 -47.58 -50.67 24.14
CA GLY A 458 -48.63 -50.77 23.14
C GLY A 458 -48.94 -49.46 22.38
N ILE A 459 -48.22 -48.40 22.68
CA ILE A 459 -48.44 -47.05 22.10
C ILE A 459 -47.73 -46.93 20.75
N LYS A 460 -48.40 -47.28 19.68
CA LYS A 460 -47.85 -47.24 18.28
C LYS A 460 -47.31 -45.87 17.85
N THR A 461 -47.77 -44.80 18.44
CA THR A 461 -47.38 -43.42 18.11
C THR A 461 -46.26 -42.86 18.96
N LEU A 462 -45.73 -43.63 19.91
CA LEU A 462 -44.60 -43.27 20.73
C LEU A 462 -43.38 -42.98 19.86
N LYS A 463 -42.69 -41.87 20.12
CA LYS A 463 -41.44 -41.45 19.49
C LYS A 463 -40.45 -40.97 20.53
N ILE A 464 -39.18 -41.27 20.34
CA ILE A 464 -38.10 -40.64 21.06
C ILE A 464 -37.59 -39.43 20.23
N GLY A 465 -37.57 -38.27 20.85
CA GLY A 465 -37.11 -37.04 20.23
C GLY A 465 -36.06 -36.33 21.10
N TYR A 466 -35.35 -35.38 20.55
CA TYR A 466 -34.37 -34.53 21.24
C TYR A 466 -34.74 -33.06 21.13
N ASN A 467 -34.53 -32.31 22.23
CA ASN A 467 -34.68 -30.87 22.28
C ASN A 467 -33.56 -30.26 23.10
N LYS A 468 -32.94 -29.20 22.61
CA LYS A 468 -31.80 -28.52 23.28
C LYS A 468 -32.09 -28.06 24.73
N VAL A 469 -33.35 -27.78 25.08
CA VAL A 469 -33.75 -27.32 26.42
C VAL A 469 -34.04 -28.47 27.37
N PHE A 470 -34.64 -29.57 26.86
CA PHE A 470 -35.16 -30.66 27.70
C PHE A 470 -34.37 -31.99 27.53
N GLY A 471 -33.44 -32.05 26.59
CA GLY A 471 -32.72 -33.27 26.22
C GLY A 471 -33.55 -34.27 25.44
N TYR A 472 -33.23 -35.57 25.59
CA TYR A 472 -34.03 -36.64 24.99
C TYR A 472 -35.34 -36.84 25.77
N TYR A 473 -36.42 -37.08 25.01
CA TYR A 473 -37.78 -37.29 25.60
C TYR A 473 -38.54 -38.30 24.77
N ILE A 474 -39.47 -38.96 25.43
CA ILE A 474 -40.45 -39.85 24.82
C ILE A 474 -41.68 -39.00 24.57
N GLU A 475 -42.14 -38.87 23.34
CA GLU A 475 -43.35 -38.14 22.96
C GLU A 475 -44.51 -39.10 22.75
N VAL A 476 -45.60 -38.87 23.46
CA VAL A 476 -46.82 -39.66 23.41
C VAL A 476 -47.99 -38.74 23.03
N ARG A 477 -48.80 -39.10 22.06
CA ARG A 477 -50.04 -38.38 21.75
C ARG A 477 -51.07 -38.52 22.87
N HIS A 478 -51.94 -37.56 23.07
CA HIS A 478 -53.00 -37.64 24.06
C HIS A 478 -53.90 -38.85 23.97
N SER A 479 -54.05 -39.47 22.77
CA SER A 479 -54.79 -40.74 22.55
C SER A 479 -54.17 -41.96 23.21
N GLY A 480 -52.88 -41.92 23.59
CA GLY A 480 -52.15 -43.01 24.25
C GLY A 480 -51.84 -42.71 25.74
N ARG A 481 -52.36 -41.63 26.30
CA ARG A 481 -52.06 -41.17 27.64
C ARG A 481 -52.32 -42.20 28.71
N ASP A 482 -53.47 -42.91 28.66
CA ASP A 482 -53.87 -43.87 29.64
C ASP A 482 -53.03 -45.18 29.62
N GLN A 483 -52.21 -45.37 28.60
CA GLN A 483 -51.26 -46.49 28.43
C GLN A 483 -49.84 -46.17 28.88
N VAL A 484 -49.61 -44.93 29.38
CA VAL A 484 -48.28 -44.53 29.86
C VAL A 484 -47.98 -45.23 31.21
N PRO A 485 -46.87 -45.99 31.32
CA PRO A 485 -46.48 -46.65 32.60
C PRO A 485 -46.14 -45.65 33.71
N GLU A 486 -46.30 -46.08 35.00
CA GLU A 486 -45.99 -45.26 36.19
C GLU A 486 -44.52 -44.77 36.28
N GLY A 487 -43.58 -45.44 35.62
CA GLY A 487 -42.16 -45.09 35.55
C GLY A 487 -41.81 -43.92 34.63
N TYR A 488 -42.80 -43.32 33.92
CA TYR A 488 -42.59 -42.20 33.01
C TYR A 488 -42.77 -40.88 33.78
N ILE A 489 -41.70 -40.10 33.85
CA ILE A 489 -41.71 -38.77 34.49
C ILE A 489 -42.11 -37.77 33.43
N ARG A 490 -43.26 -37.09 33.61
CA ARG A 490 -43.73 -36.04 32.71
C ARG A 490 -42.88 -34.76 32.80
N LYS A 491 -42.36 -34.32 31.66
CA LYS A 491 -41.53 -33.11 31.51
C LYS A 491 -42.30 -31.92 30.94
N GLN A 492 -43.19 -32.16 29.91
CA GLN A 492 -43.88 -31.10 29.20
C GLN A 492 -45.20 -31.62 28.64
N THR A 493 -46.23 -30.75 28.68
CA THR A 493 -47.55 -30.99 28.04
C THR A 493 -47.65 -30.01 26.89
N LEU A 494 -47.93 -30.50 25.70
CA LEU A 494 -48.17 -29.72 24.48
C LEU A 494 -49.62 -29.87 24.06
N ALA A 495 -50.06 -29.10 23.06
CA ALA A 495 -51.48 -29.13 22.62
C ALA A 495 -51.99 -30.51 22.21
N ASN A 496 -51.15 -31.38 21.57
CA ASN A 496 -51.56 -32.65 21.04
C ASN A 496 -50.69 -33.85 21.57
N THR A 497 -49.66 -33.59 22.36
CA THR A 497 -48.72 -34.59 22.84
C THR A 497 -48.25 -34.28 24.25
N GLU A 498 -47.77 -35.26 24.96
CA GLU A 498 -47.05 -35.13 26.20
C GLU A 498 -45.66 -35.71 26.07
N ARG A 499 -44.72 -35.07 26.73
CA ARG A 499 -43.31 -35.49 26.74
C ARG A 499 -42.92 -36.02 28.09
N PHE A 500 -42.30 -37.20 28.04
CA PHE A 500 -41.87 -37.97 29.23
C PHE A 500 -40.39 -38.24 29.15
N ILE A 501 -39.80 -38.56 30.29
CA ILE A 501 -38.46 -39.10 30.44
C ILE A 501 -38.48 -40.36 31.33
N THR A 502 -37.64 -41.33 31.01
CA THR A 502 -37.40 -42.51 31.84
C THR A 502 -35.98 -42.43 32.40
N GLU A 503 -35.69 -43.16 33.46
CA GLU A 503 -34.37 -43.22 34.09
C GLU A 503 -33.35 -43.80 33.08
N GLU A 504 -33.75 -44.84 32.34
CA GLU A 504 -32.94 -45.45 31.29
C GLU A 504 -32.61 -44.44 30.16
N LEU A 505 -33.57 -43.64 29.73
CA LEU A 505 -33.34 -42.62 28.69
C LEU A 505 -32.44 -41.50 29.18
N LYS A 506 -32.51 -41.15 30.45
CA LYS A 506 -31.65 -40.15 31.11
C LYS A 506 -30.20 -40.64 31.23
N ASP A 507 -30.00 -41.88 31.63
CA ASP A 507 -28.68 -42.50 31.69
C ASP A 507 -28.05 -42.63 30.29
N PHE A 508 -28.84 -42.98 29.30
CA PHE A 508 -28.41 -43.03 27.92
C PHE A 508 -28.05 -41.66 27.38
N GLU A 509 -28.83 -40.64 27.65
CA GLU A 509 -28.54 -39.25 27.36
C GLU A 509 -27.20 -38.79 27.94
N ALA A 510 -26.97 -39.02 29.21
CA ALA A 510 -25.72 -38.67 29.88
C ALA A 510 -24.49 -39.32 29.22
N LYS A 511 -24.62 -40.57 28.74
CA LYS A 511 -23.57 -41.29 28.00
C LYS A 511 -23.32 -40.66 26.62
N ILE A 512 -24.38 -40.32 25.86
CA ILE A 512 -24.23 -39.73 24.50
C ILE A 512 -23.62 -38.35 24.62
N LEU A 513 -24.17 -37.46 25.47
CA LEU A 513 -23.66 -36.09 25.64
C LEU A 513 -22.20 -36.12 26.13
N GLY A 514 -21.86 -37.04 27.04
CA GLY A 514 -20.48 -37.21 27.45
C GLY A 514 -19.54 -37.74 26.34
N ALA A 515 -20.05 -38.51 25.37
CA ALA A 515 -19.28 -38.93 24.22
C ALA A 515 -19.08 -37.79 23.21
N GLU A 516 -20.09 -36.99 22.90
CA GLU A 516 -19.99 -35.82 22.01
C GLU A 516 -19.03 -34.76 22.58
N GLU A 517 -19.12 -34.44 23.88
CA GLU A 517 -18.16 -33.54 24.52
C GLU A 517 -16.72 -34.06 24.42
N LYS A 518 -16.51 -35.40 24.65
CA LYS A 518 -15.18 -36.02 24.51
C LYS A 518 -14.66 -36.01 23.08
N ILE A 519 -15.52 -36.27 22.08
CA ILE A 519 -15.17 -36.20 20.65
C ILE A 519 -14.67 -34.80 20.34
N THR A 520 -15.46 -33.76 20.68
CA THR A 520 -15.10 -32.36 20.40
C THR A 520 -13.80 -31.95 21.10
N ALA A 521 -13.63 -32.34 22.37
CA ALA A 521 -12.42 -32.04 23.13
C ALA A 521 -11.18 -32.72 22.54
N LEU A 522 -11.31 -34.00 22.14
CA LEU A 522 -10.20 -34.75 21.53
C LEU A 522 -9.86 -34.22 20.14
N GLU A 523 -10.86 -33.87 19.32
CA GLU A 523 -10.61 -33.26 18.02
C GLU A 523 -9.91 -31.90 18.15
N TYR A 524 -10.28 -31.07 19.12
CA TYR A 524 -9.61 -29.83 19.43
C TYR A 524 -8.15 -30.06 19.87
N HIS A 525 -7.92 -31.07 20.71
CA HIS A 525 -6.55 -31.43 21.13
C HIS A 525 -5.69 -31.85 19.94
N LEU A 526 -6.17 -32.77 19.11
CA LEU A 526 -5.47 -33.22 17.91
C LEU A 526 -5.22 -32.07 16.91
N PHE A 527 -6.17 -31.17 16.75
CA PHE A 527 -5.99 -29.95 15.94
C PHE A 527 -4.88 -29.06 16.50
N THR A 528 -4.83 -28.89 17.82
CA THR A 528 -3.78 -28.09 18.48
C THR A 528 -2.40 -28.70 18.28
N GLU A 529 -2.28 -30.03 18.36
CA GLU A 529 -1.03 -30.73 18.05
C GLU A 529 -0.60 -30.53 16.59
N LEU A 530 -1.54 -30.65 15.65
CA LEU A 530 -1.24 -30.40 14.23
C LEU A 530 -0.77 -28.96 13.98
N ARG A 531 -1.40 -27.98 14.65
CA ARG A 531 -1.01 -26.56 14.58
C ARG A 531 0.40 -26.36 15.11
N GLU A 532 0.75 -27.00 16.24
CA GLU A 532 2.09 -26.92 16.81
C GLU A 532 3.16 -27.52 15.88
N ARG A 533 2.88 -28.67 15.25
CA ARG A 533 3.80 -29.26 14.25
C ARG A 533 4.03 -28.38 13.05
N VAL A 534 3.01 -27.62 12.62
CA VAL A 534 3.23 -26.61 11.58
C VAL A 534 4.07 -25.47 12.10
N ARG A 535 3.86 -25.03 13.35
CA ARG A 535 4.63 -23.96 14.01
C ARG A 535 6.12 -24.30 14.07
N GLU A 536 6.47 -25.55 14.34
CA GLU A 536 7.86 -26.03 14.30
C GLU A 536 8.53 -25.86 12.93
N GLN A 537 7.76 -25.81 11.84
CA GLN A 537 8.24 -25.60 10.47
C GLN A 537 8.06 -24.15 9.96
N LEU A 538 7.77 -23.20 10.85
CA LEU A 538 7.46 -21.81 10.49
C LEU A 538 8.57 -21.17 9.67
N VAL A 539 9.80 -21.17 10.14
CA VAL A 539 10.93 -20.50 9.48
C VAL A 539 11.26 -21.11 8.11
N PRO A 540 11.35 -22.46 7.95
CA PRO A 540 11.50 -23.09 6.64
C PRO A 540 10.37 -22.73 5.66
N ILE A 541 9.10 -22.76 6.09
CA ILE A 541 7.96 -22.43 5.22
C ILE A 541 8.00 -20.96 4.80
N GLN A 542 8.38 -20.03 5.68
CA GLN A 542 8.62 -18.63 5.31
C GLN A 542 9.73 -18.49 4.26
N GLY A 543 10.78 -19.29 4.34
CA GLY A 543 11.84 -19.35 3.33
C GLY A 543 11.27 -19.69 1.94
N VAL A 544 10.42 -20.72 1.89
CA VAL A 544 9.70 -21.12 0.68
C VAL A 544 8.73 -20.04 0.20
N ALA A 545 7.98 -19.40 1.10
CA ALA A 545 7.07 -18.29 0.77
C ALA A 545 7.78 -17.16 0.00
N ARG A 546 8.97 -16.77 0.48
CA ARG A 546 9.80 -15.76 -0.20
C ARG A 546 10.31 -16.21 -1.57
N ALA A 547 10.69 -17.49 -1.71
CA ALA A 547 11.10 -18.04 -2.99
C ALA A 547 9.93 -18.04 -3.99
N ILE A 548 8.75 -18.46 -3.56
CA ILE A 548 7.50 -18.43 -4.33
C ILE A 548 7.16 -17.00 -4.75
N ALA A 549 7.20 -16.03 -3.84
CA ALA A 549 6.92 -14.62 -4.15
C ALA A 549 7.84 -14.10 -5.25
N ARG A 550 9.17 -14.37 -5.18
CA ARG A 550 10.14 -13.97 -6.22
C ARG A 550 9.84 -14.61 -7.56
N VAL A 551 9.57 -15.90 -7.59
CA VAL A 551 9.21 -16.63 -8.81
C VAL A 551 7.92 -16.07 -9.41
N ASP A 552 6.94 -15.77 -8.58
CA ASP A 552 5.65 -15.22 -9.00
C ASP A 552 5.79 -13.81 -9.58
N VAL A 553 6.63 -12.93 -9.00
CA VAL A 553 6.93 -11.63 -9.59
C VAL A 553 7.63 -11.77 -10.95
N LEU A 554 8.64 -12.64 -11.05
CA LEU A 554 9.37 -12.83 -12.30
C LEU A 554 8.47 -13.37 -13.43
N GLN A 555 7.57 -14.32 -13.10
CA GLN A 555 6.60 -14.80 -14.07
C GLN A 555 5.55 -13.72 -14.41
N SER A 556 5.17 -12.88 -13.46
CA SER A 556 4.26 -11.75 -13.67
C SER A 556 4.83 -10.76 -14.69
N LEU A 557 6.09 -10.32 -14.50
CA LEU A 557 6.79 -9.45 -15.42
C LEU A 557 6.95 -10.09 -16.81
N ALA A 558 7.26 -11.40 -16.87
CA ALA A 558 7.34 -12.13 -18.14
C ALA A 558 5.97 -12.26 -18.83
N ALA A 559 4.89 -12.44 -18.07
CA ALA A 559 3.54 -12.50 -18.60
C ALA A 559 3.10 -11.15 -19.16
N ALA A 560 3.39 -10.04 -18.45
CA ALA A 560 3.16 -8.68 -18.94
C ALA A 560 3.95 -8.43 -20.23
N ALA A 561 5.25 -8.77 -20.25
CA ALA A 561 6.11 -8.59 -21.40
C ALA A 561 5.59 -9.34 -22.64
N ALA A 562 5.19 -10.60 -22.48
CA ALA A 562 4.62 -11.38 -23.56
C ALA A 562 3.26 -10.85 -24.04
N SER A 563 2.39 -10.41 -23.12
CA SER A 563 1.06 -9.90 -23.42
C SER A 563 1.09 -8.57 -24.17
N TYR A 564 2.01 -7.68 -23.79
CA TYR A 564 2.10 -6.32 -24.33
C TYR A 564 3.26 -6.11 -25.29
N ARG A 565 3.98 -7.18 -25.67
CA ARG A 565 5.14 -7.14 -26.59
C ARG A 565 6.20 -6.15 -26.11
N TYR A 566 6.58 -6.25 -24.85
CA TYR A 566 7.68 -5.48 -24.31
C TYR A 566 9.02 -6.12 -24.67
N VAL A 567 10.07 -5.30 -24.74
CA VAL A 567 11.43 -5.74 -25.08
C VAL A 567 12.33 -5.68 -23.87
N ARG A 568 13.34 -6.54 -23.84
CA ARG A 568 14.39 -6.51 -22.83
C ARG A 568 15.19 -5.21 -22.96
N PRO A 569 15.27 -4.36 -21.92
CA PRO A 569 16.21 -3.23 -21.92
C PRO A 569 17.64 -3.73 -21.70
N THR A 570 18.60 -3.00 -22.25
CA THR A 570 20.02 -3.13 -21.87
C THR A 570 20.29 -2.13 -20.75
N VAL A 571 20.84 -2.61 -19.63
CA VAL A 571 21.21 -1.76 -18.51
C VAL A 571 22.64 -1.26 -18.74
N GLY A 572 22.76 -0.01 -19.22
CA GLY A 572 24.04 0.57 -19.60
C GLY A 572 24.85 1.10 -18.41
N ALA A 573 26.16 1.17 -18.56
CA ALA A 573 27.08 1.78 -17.61
C ALA A 573 27.50 3.22 -18.00
N ASP A 574 27.09 3.69 -19.18
CA ASP A 574 27.52 4.98 -19.77
C ASP A 574 26.72 6.20 -19.29
N GLY A 575 25.78 6.01 -18.34
CA GLY A 575 24.95 7.06 -17.79
C GLY A 575 23.84 7.55 -18.73
N GLY A 576 23.63 6.93 -19.90
CA GLY A 576 22.67 7.36 -20.91
C GLY A 576 21.30 6.69 -20.82
N ILE A 577 20.29 7.35 -21.35
CA ILE A 577 18.92 6.84 -21.58
C ILE A 577 18.65 6.97 -23.09
N ARG A 578 18.65 5.84 -23.81
CA ARG A 578 18.36 5.76 -25.23
C ARG A 578 17.19 4.83 -25.48
N ILE A 579 16.06 5.39 -25.88
CA ILE A 579 14.83 4.63 -26.14
C ILE A 579 14.42 4.89 -27.58
N ARG A 580 14.15 3.86 -28.36
CA ARG A 580 13.62 3.94 -29.72
C ARG A 580 12.19 3.37 -29.76
N ASP A 581 11.30 4.12 -30.38
CA ASP A 581 9.87 3.79 -30.46
C ASP A 581 9.26 3.45 -29.09
N GLY A 582 9.57 4.26 -28.08
CA GLY A 582 9.00 4.11 -26.73
C GLY A 582 7.51 4.38 -26.71
N ARG A 583 6.76 3.58 -25.91
CA ARG A 583 5.31 3.69 -25.73
C ARG A 583 4.98 3.87 -24.25
N HIS A 584 3.87 4.53 -23.94
CA HIS A 584 3.45 4.74 -22.57
C HIS A 584 2.65 3.54 -22.04
N PRO A 585 3.14 2.79 -21.03
CA PRO A 585 2.53 1.50 -20.62
C PRO A 585 1.07 1.63 -20.19
N LEU A 586 0.68 2.70 -19.51
CA LEU A 586 -0.69 2.91 -19.06
C LEU A 586 -1.61 3.36 -20.21
N VAL A 587 -1.16 4.35 -20.98
CA VAL A 587 -1.97 4.95 -22.05
C VAL A 587 -2.21 3.94 -23.17
N GLU A 588 -1.19 3.17 -23.56
CA GLU A 588 -1.31 2.11 -24.55
C GLU A 588 -2.41 1.10 -24.19
N ARG A 589 -2.51 0.73 -22.92
CA ARG A 589 -3.54 -0.20 -22.42
C ARG A 589 -4.96 0.40 -22.47
N ILE A 590 -5.09 1.70 -22.17
CA ILE A 590 -6.39 2.40 -22.18
C ILE A 590 -6.91 2.60 -23.60
N LEU A 591 -6.04 2.84 -24.57
CA LEU A 591 -6.40 3.15 -25.95
C LEU A 591 -7.07 1.99 -26.73
N GLN A 592 -7.00 0.77 -26.29
CA GLN A 592 -7.64 -0.48 -26.78
C GLN A 592 -7.77 -0.62 -28.32
N ARG A 593 -8.16 0.40 -29.07
CA ARG A 593 -8.40 0.40 -30.52
C ARG A 593 -7.53 1.40 -31.29
N ASP A 594 -7.07 2.45 -30.62
CA ASP A 594 -6.21 3.46 -31.20
C ASP A 594 -4.73 3.09 -31.02
N VAL A 595 -3.95 3.30 -32.07
CA VAL A 595 -2.51 3.02 -32.01
C VAL A 595 -1.81 4.14 -31.24
N PHE A 596 -1.09 3.80 -30.20
CA PHE A 596 -0.20 4.75 -29.52
C PHE A 596 0.93 5.17 -30.46
N VAL A 597 1.18 6.47 -30.55
CA VAL A 597 2.28 7.00 -31.37
C VAL A 597 3.59 6.89 -30.57
N PRO A 598 4.54 6.04 -31.00
CA PRO A 598 5.80 5.86 -30.30
C PRO A 598 6.73 7.04 -30.46
N ASN A 599 7.59 7.27 -29.45
CA ASN A 599 8.57 8.35 -29.43
C ASN A 599 9.96 7.90 -29.06
N ASP A 600 10.97 8.54 -29.63
CA ASP A 600 12.37 8.34 -29.33
C ASP A 600 12.83 9.25 -28.18
N THR A 601 13.81 8.81 -27.42
CA THR A 601 14.46 9.59 -26.36
C THR A 601 15.96 9.33 -26.41
N GLU A 602 16.75 10.39 -26.25
CA GLU A 602 18.20 10.30 -26.17
C GLU A 602 18.72 11.34 -25.19
N LEU A 603 19.16 10.87 -24.03
CA LEU A 603 19.78 11.66 -22.97
C LEU A 603 21.09 10.98 -22.58
N SER A 604 22.20 11.72 -22.49
CA SER A 604 23.50 11.16 -22.15
C SER A 604 24.45 12.22 -21.61
N HIS A 605 25.32 11.84 -20.69
CA HIS A 605 26.39 12.71 -20.23
C HIS A 605 27.37 12.99 -21.35
N GLY A 606 27.76 14.27 -21.50
CA GLY A 606 28.63 14.72 -22.60
C GLY A 606 27.96 14.77 -23.97
N GLY A 607 26.66 14.55 -24.04
CA GLY A 607 25.78 14.74 -25.18
C GLY A 607 24.56 15.56 -24.78
N THR A 608 23.37 15.21 -25.23
CA THR A 608 22.13 15.87 -24.81
C THR A 608 21.82 15.50 -23.36
N GLU A 609 21.99 16.43 -22.43
CA GLU A 609 21.62 16.28 -21.03
C GLU A 609 20.20 16.80 -20.77
N THR A 610 19.80 17.87 -21.47
CA THR A 610 18.48 18.50 -21.35
C THR A 610 17.74 18.52 -22.69
N MET A 611 16.55 17.94 -22.73
CA MET A 611 15.60 18.08 -23.83
C MET A 611 14.58 19.17 -23.46
N LEU A 612 14.63 20.30 -24.17
CA LEU A 612 13.71 21.42 -24.03
C LEU A 612 12.56 21.22 -24.99
N ILE A 613 11.35 20.91 -24.45
CA ILE A 613 10.22 20.45 -25.26
C ILE A 613 9.17 21.57 -25.36
N THR A 614 8.97 22.10 -26.54
CA THR A 614 7.97 23.12 -26.84
C THR A 614 6.74 22.54 -27.53
N GLY A 615 5.64 23.28 -27.50
CA GLY A 615 4.39 22.89 -28.14
C GLY A 615 3.16 23.09 -27.25
N PRO A 616 1.94 22.98 -27.84
CA PRO A 616 0.70 23.29 -27.15
C PRO A 616 0.37 22.23 -26.08
N ASN A 617 -0.47 22.64 -25.11
CA ASN A 617 -1.08 21.72 -24.16
C ASN A 617 -1.99 20.75 -24.90
N MET A 618 -2.23 19.58 -24.34
CA MET A 618 -2.98 18.45 -24.92
C MET A 618 -2.30 17.78 -26.13
N ALA A 619 -1.13 18.23 -26.57
CA ALA A 619 -0.43 17.59 -27.67
C ALA A 619 0.38 16.35 -27.28
N GLY A 620 0.56 16.11 -25.98
CA GLY A 620 1.17 14.90 -25.44
C GLY A 620 2.56 15.06 -24.80
N LYS A 621 3.01 16.32 -24.51
CA LYS A 621 4.31 16.58 -23.84
C LYS A 621 4.44 15.84 -22.51
N SER A 622 3.52 16.08 -21.58
CA SER A 622 3.51 15.47 -20.24
C SER A 622 3.41 13.93 -20.32
N THR A 623 2.63 13.40 -21.27
CA THR A 623 2.53 11.95 -21.51
C THR A 623 3.86 11.36 -21.94
N TYR A 624 4.59 12.04 -22.84
CA TYR A 624 5.91 11.63 -23.29
C TYR A 624 6.93 11.66 -22.15
N MET A 625 6.96 12.71 -21.34
CA MET A 625 7.90 12.80 -20.23
C MET A 625 7.63 11.72 -19.16
N ARG A 626 6.36 11.49 -18.82
CA ARG A 626 5.97 10.38 -17.93
C ARG A 626 6.35 9.01 -18.50
N GLN A 627 6.19 8.82 -19.80
CA GLN A 627 6.64 7.60 -20.48
C GLN A 627 8.12 7.33 -20.23
N VAL A 628 8.99 8.32 -20.42
CA VAL A 628 10.44 8.15 -20.21
C VAL A 628 10.75 7.76 -18.77
N ALA A 629 10.13 8.42 -17.79
CA ALA A 629 10.29 8.08 -16.38
C ALA A 629 9.82 6.66 -16.08
N LEU A 630 8.64 6.27 -16.57
CA LEU A 630 8.10 4.92 -16.35
C LEU A 630 8.95 3.83 -16.98
N LEU A 631 9.47 4.04 -18.19
CA LEU A 631 10.36 3.08 -18.84
C LEU A 631 11.69 2.93 -18.08
N THR A 632 12.23 4.04 -17.58
CA THR A 632 13.44 4.03 -16.72
C THR A 632 13.19 3.25 -15.43
N LEU A 633 12.07 3.51 -14.76
CA LEU A 633 11.68 2.79 -13.56
C LEU A 633 11.48 1.29 -13.84
N MET A 634 10.75 0.93 -14.90
CA MET A 634 10.52 -0.46 -15.29
C MET A 634 11.85 -1.20 -15.54
N ALA A 635 12.80 -0.57 -16.22
CA ALA A 635 14.13 -1.16 -16.44
C ALA A 635 14.83 -1.47 -15.12
N GLN A 636 14.83 -0.54 -14.16
CA GLN A 636 15.47 -0.70 -12.85
C GLN A 636 14.73 -1.66 -11.91
N VAL A 637 13.45 -1.90 -12.12
CA VAL A 637 12.72 -3.01 -11.46
C VAL A 637 13.17 -4.38 -11.98
N GLY A 638 13.73 -4.43 -13.19
CA GLY A 638 14.08 -5.67 -13.90
C GLY A 638 12.94 -6.17 -14.79
N SER A 639 12.06 -5.27 -15.23
CA SER A 639 10.99 -5.54 -16.20
C SER A 639 11.43 -5.24 -17.63
N PHE A 640 10.83 -5.93 -18.60
CA PHE A 640 10.85 -5.51 -19.99
C PHE A 640 10.04 -4.22 -20.16
N VAL A 641 10.37 -3.45 -21.22
CA VAL A 641 9.82 -2.11 -21.44
C VAL A 641 9.10 -2.01 -22.79
N PRO A 642 8.05 -1.18 -22.89
CA PRO A 642 7.32 -0.93 -24.14
C PRO A 642 8.13 -0.05 -25.09
N ALA A 643 9.06 -0.63 -25.84
CA ALA A 643 9.89 0.05 -26.82
C ALA A 643 10.25 -0.90 -27.96
N ARG A 644 10.91 -0.37 -29.03
CA ARG A 644 11.57 -1.20 -30.01
C ARG A 644 12.95 -1.64 -29.51
N THR A 645 13.71 -0.70 -28.97
CA THR A 645 14.98 -0.92 -28.28
C THR A 645 15.10 0.08 -27.13
N ALA A 646 15.74 -0.32 -26.04
CA ALA A 646 16.02 0.55 -24.91
C ALA A 646 17.38 0.21 -24.30
N GLU A 647 18.21 1.24 -24.15
CA GLU A 647 19.46 1.21 -23.38
C GLU A 647 19.29 2.25 -22.28
N ILE A 648 19.26 1.80 -21.04
CA ILE A 648 18.91 2.65 -19.89
C ILE A 648 19.94 2.44 -18.80
N ALA A 649 20.72 3.46 -18.50
CA ALA A 649 21.59 3.47 -17.34
C ALA A 649 20.73 3.70 -16.08
N PRO A 650 21.04 3.07 -14.95
CA PRO A 650 20.37 3.33 -13.70
C PRO A 650 20.46 4.82 -13.31
N VAL A 651 19.36 5.34 -12.83
CA VAL A 651 19.30 6.68 -12.23
C VAL A 651 19.10 6.53 -10.72
N ASP A 652 19.75 7.40 -9.95
CA ASP A 652 19.66 7.38 -8.49
C ASP A 652 18.29 7.87 -7.99
N ARG A 653 17.68 8.78 -8.74
CA ARG A 653 16.40 9.40 -8.39
C ARG A 653 15.63 9.84 -9.63
N ILE A 654 14.33 9.78 -9.54
CA ILE A 654 13.42 10.41 -10.51
C ILE A 654 12.68 11.52 -9.78
N PHE A 655 12.79 12.74 -10.32
CA PHE A 655 12.02 13.89 -9.86
C PHE A 655 10.97 14.26 -10.89
N THR A 656 9.77 14.53 -10.43
CA THR A 656 8.68 14.97 -11.31
C THR A 656 7.97 16.19 -10.77
N ARG A 657 7.94 17.24 -11.57
CA ARG A 657 7.05 18.36 -11.39
C ARG A 657 6.11 18.43 -12.60
N ILE A 658 4.92 17.84 -12.45
CA ILE A 658 3.95 17.68 -13.55
C ILE A 658 2.56 18.11 -13.07
N GLY A 659 2.07 19.26 -13.60
CA GLY A 659 0.73 19.78 -13.29
C GLY A 659 0.62 20.46 -11.92
N ALA A 660 -0.33 21.36 -11.76
CA ALA A 660 -0.69 21.91 -10.46
C ALA A 660 -1.74 20.99 -9.81
N SER A 661 -1.43 20.38 -8.69
CA SER A 661 -2.48 19.92 -7.79
C SER A 661 -2.85 21.12 -6.90
N ASP A 662 -4.09 21.59 -7.00
CA ASP A 662 -4.62 22.55 -6.02
C ASP A 662 -4.64 21.87 -4.66
N ASP A 663 -3.66 22.15 -3.82
CA ASP A 663 -3.69 21.79 -2.41
C ASP A 663 -4.47 22.85 -1.63
N LEU A 664 -5.78 22.82 -1.79
CA LEU A 664 -6.71 23.72 -1.10
C LEU A 664 -6.63 23.60 0.43
N VAL A 665 -6.04 22.52 0.93
CA VAL A 665 -6.01 22.21 2.36
C VAL A 665 -4.83 22.89 3.05
N SER A 666 -3.69 23.06 2.36
CA SER A 666 -2.51 23.73 2.94
C SER A 666 -2.62 25.26 2.97
N GLY A 667 -3.60 25.85 2.28
CA GLY A 667 -3.76 27.31 2.16
C GLY A 667 -2.61 28.03 1.43
N GLN A 668 -1.68 27.27 0.83
CA GLN A 668 -0.58 27.82 0.04
C GLN A 668 -1.04 28.11 -1.39
N SER A 669 -0.50 29.14 -2.02
CA SER A 669 -0.75 29.37 -3.43
C SER A 669 -0.10 28.27 -4.27
N THR A 670 -0.75 27.86 -5.38
CA THR A 670 -0.22 26.89 -6.33
C THR A 670 1.20 27.21 -6.79
N PHE A 671 1.52 28.50 -6.91
CA PHE A 671 2.85 28.99 -7.26
C PHE A 671 3.87 28.72 -6.14
N MET A 672 3.50 28.89 -4.87
CA MET A 672 4.41 28.60 -3.74
C MET A 672 4.70 27.11 -3.63
N VAL A 673 3.69 26.25 -3.81
CA VAL A 673 3.88 24.80 -3.86
C VAL A 673 4.83 24.43 -5.00
N GLU A 674 4.62 24.98 -6.20
CA GLU A 674 5.51 24.79 -7.35
C GLU A 674 6.95 25.19 -7.05
N MET A 675 7.16 26.34 -6.42
CA MET A 675 8.51 26.81 -6.10
C MET A 675 9.19 25.95 -5.03
N ASN A 676 8.44 25.42 -4.06
CA ASN A 676 8.97 24.50 -3.06
C ASN A 676 9.44 23.19 -3.70
N GLU A 677 8.62 22.60 -4.60
CA GLU A 677 8.98 21.38 -5.34
C GLU A 677 10.24 21.60 -6.22
N VAL A 678 10.29 22.71 -6.97
CA VAL A 678 11.47 23.06 -7.79
C VAL A 678 12.71 23.28 -6.90
N ALA A 679 12.57 23.97 -5.77
CA ALA A 679 13.67 24.22 -4.84
C ALA A 679 14.20 22.88 -4.26
N GLN A 680 13.33 21.93 -3.95
CA GLN A 680 13.73 20.60 -3.54
C GLN A 680 14.52 19.89 -4.64
N ILE A 681 14.01 19.86 -5.86
CA ILE A 681 14.69 19.26 -7.01
C ILE A 681 16.09 19.83 -7.18
N LEU A 682 16.22 21.16 -7.17
CA LEU A 682 17.52 21.83 -7.38
C LEU A 682 18.55 21.59 -6.23
N ARG A 683 18.08 21.28 -5.03
CA ARG A 683 18.95 20.92 -3.89
C ARG A 683 19.40 19.47 -3.90
N GLU A 684 18.52 18.56 -4.34
CA GLU A 684 18.68 17.11 -4.14
C GLU A 684 19.09 16.36 -5.41
N ALA A 685 18.85 16.92 -6.60
CA ALA A 685 19.22 16.29 -7.85
C ALA A 685 20.73 16.19 -8.02
N THR A 686 21.18 15.03 -8.51
CA THR A 686 22.56 14.74 -8.88
C THR A 686 22.70 14.63 -10.40
N LYS A 687 23.94 14.50 -10.88
CA LYS A 687 24.16 14.22 -12.31
C LYS A 687 23.52 12.91 -12.78
N ASP A 688 23.34 11.95 -11.88
CA ASP A 688 22.78 10.64 -12.22
C ASP A 688 21.26 10.62 -12.12
N SER A 689 20.61 11.72 -11.68
CA SER A 689 19.16 11.85 -11.57
C SER A 689 18.48 12.04 -12.93
N LEU A 690 17.19 11.67 -12.99
CA LEU A 690 16.27 12.02 -14.07
C LEU A 690 15.28 13.07 -13.57
N VAL A 691 15.28 14.24 -14.18
CA VAL A 691 14.45 15.38 -13.79
C VAL A 691 13.39 15.65 -14.85
N ILE A 692 12.13 15.76 -14.43
CA ILE A 692 10.99 16.04 -15.31
C ILE A 692 10.29 17.30 -14.81
N LEU A 693 10.34 18.35 -15.60
CA LEU A 693 9.77 19.66 -15.29
C LEU A 693 8.74 20.04 -16.36
N ASP A 694 7.50 20.17 -15.95
CA ASP A 694 6.38 20.52 -16.85
C ASP A 694 5.81 21.89 -16.50
N GLU A 695 6.00 22.84 -17.41
CA GLU A 695 5.41 24.19 -17.36
C GLU A 695 5.75 25.01 -16.11
N ILE A 696 7.03 25.08 -15.75
CA ILE A 696 7.51 25.88 -14.62
C ILE A 696 7.29 27.39 -14.85
N GLY A 697 6.85 28.10 -13.80
CA GLY A 697 6.64 29.56 -13.81
C GLY A 697 5.26 29.99 -14.29
N ARG A 698 4.30 29.07 -14.40
CA ARG A 698 2.96 29.38 -14.93
C ARG A 698 2.05 30.12 -13.94
N GLY A 699 2.34 30.04 -12.66
CA GLY A 699 1.53 30.63 -11.58
C GLY A 699 1.79 32.11 -11.29
N THR A 700 2.63 32.79 -12.09
CA THR A 700 3.01 34.22 -11.90
C THR A 700 2.97 35.04 -13.22
N SER A 701 3.48 36.27 -13.22
CA SER A 701 3.56 37.06 -14.42
C SER A 701 4.46 36.39 -15.48
N THR A 702 4.18 36.62 -16.76
CA THR A 702 4.89 35.97 -17.87
C THR A 702 6.41 36.19 -17.79
N PHE A 703 6.87 37.39 -17.50
CA PHE A 703 8.30 37.70 -17.43
C PHE A 703 8.97 37.09 -16.20
N ASP A 704 8.32 37.09 -15.03
CA ASP A 704 8.83 36.47 -13.84
C ASP A 704 8.93 34.95 -14.03
N GLY A 705 7.87 34.33 -14.55
CA GLY A 705 7.82 32.89 -14.81
C GLY A 705 8.88 32.45 -15.82
N MET A 706 9.06 33.20 -16.93
CA MET A 706 10.11 32.95 -17.91
C MET A 706 11.52 33.10 -17.31
N SER A 707 11.73 34.13 -16.48
CA SER A 707 13.04 34.39 -15.87
C SER A 707 13.40 33.26 -14.89
N ILE A 708 12.43 32.78 -14.09
CA ILE A 708 12.61 31.63 -13.17
C ILE A 708 12.89 30.37 -13.97
N ALA A 709 12.09 30.07 -14.99
CA ALA A 709 12.26 28.87 -15.82
C ALA A 709 13.64 28.85 -16.49
N ARG A 710 14.10 29.99 -17.02
CA ARG A 710 15.45 30.12 -17.60
C ARG A 710 16.54 29.88 -16.57
N ALA A 711 16.45 30.53 -15.41
CA ALA A 711 17.43 30.36 -14.34
C ALA A 711 17.51 28.91 -13.81
N VAL A 712 16.36 28.20 -13.76
CA VAL A 712 16.31 26.77 -13.40
C VAL A 712 17.07 25.93 -14.43
N VAL A 713 16.83 26.14 -15.73
CA VAL A 713 17.55 25.41 -16.79
C VAL A 713 19.04 25.71 -16.74
N GLU A 714 19.45 27.00 -16.59
CA GLU A 714 20.85 27.42 -16.47
C GLU A 714 21.51 26.78 -15.24
N HIS A 715 20.81 26.67 -14.12
CA HIS A 715 21.33 26.02 -12.91
C HIS A 715 21.54 24.51 -13.10
N ILE A 716 20.58 23.84 -13.74
CA ILE A 716 20.69 22.39 -14.03
C ILE A 716 21.85 22.16 -15.00
N ASP A 717 21.93 22.91 -16.11
CA ASP A 717 22.98 22.79 -17.11
C ASP A 717 24.37 23.14 -16.57
N GLY A 718 24.48 24.16 -15.71
CA GLY A 718 25.76 24.68 -15.25
C GLY A 718 26.31 24.03 -13.98
N ARG A 719 25.47 23.38 -13.17
CA ARG A 719 25.87 22.87 -11.85
C ARG A 719 25.49 21.43 -11.58
N ILE A 720 24.27 21.00 -11.97
CA ILE A 720 23.75 19.67 -11.60
C ILE A 720 24.11 18.62 -12.67
N HIS A 721 23.94 18.96 -13.96
CA HIS A 721 24.15 18.08 -15.10
C HIS A 721 23.22 16.85 -15.12
N ALA A 722 22.03 16.96 -14.52
CA ALA A 722 21.03 15.92 -14.49
C ALA A 722 20.41 15.69 -15.89
N LYS A 723 20.03 14.45 -16.17
CA LYS A 723 19.23 14.14 -17.35
C LYS A 723 17.85 14.79 -17.19
N THR A 724 17.50 15.75 -18.06
CA THR A 724 16.35 16.60 -17.85
C THR A 724 15.41 16.62 -19.05
N LEU A 725 14.12 16.44 -18.79
CA LEU A 725 13.04 16.70 -19.72
C LEU A 725 12.30 17.94 -19.24
N PHE A 726 12.38 19.04 -20.00
CA PHE A 726 11.81 20.32 -19.64
C PHE A 726 10.75 20.75 -20.66
N ALA A 727 9.47 20.67 -20.29
CA ALA A 727 8.40 21.17 -21.16
C ALA A 727 8.05 22.61 -20.80
N THR A 728 7.91 23.44 -21.81
CA THR A 728 7.64 24.87 -21.63
C THR A 728 6.76 25.44 -22.72
N HIS A 729 6.10 26.57 -22.40
CA HIS A 729 5.42 27.43 -23.34
C HIS A 729 6.23 28.69 -23.72
N TYR A 730 7.33 28.91 -23.00
CA TYR A 730 8.20 30.04 -23.24
C TYR A 730 9.12 29.72 -24.44
N HIS A 731 8.81 30.28 -25.60
CA HIS A 731 9.59 30.08 -26.82
C HIS A 731 11.00 30.66 -26.71
N GLU A 732 11.18 31.68 -25.90
CA GLU A 732 12.44 32.36 -25.67
C GLU A 732 13.50 31.42 -25.06
N LEU A 733 13.06 30.39 -24.33
CA LEU A 733 13.98 29.38 -23.80
C LEU A 733 14.66 28.54 -24.91
N THR A 734 14.11 28.47 -26.09
CA THR A 734 14.72 27.76 -27.22
C THR A 734 16.05 28.37 -27.67
N GLU A 735 16.30 29.65 -27.35
CA GLU A 735 17.60 30.31 -27.59
C GLU A 735 18.75 29.74 -26.74
N MET A 736 18.42 28.95 -25.67
CA MET A 736 19.42 28.34 -24.80
C MET A 736 20.08 27.10 -25.42
N GLU A 737 19.74 26.72 -26.66
CA GLU A 737 20.28 25.55 -27.32
C GLU A 737 21.81 25.59 -27.37
N ASN A 738 22.45 24.50 -26.86
CA ASN A 738 23.89 24.33 -26.84
C ASN A 738 24.24 22.85 -27.04
N GLU A 739 25.46 22.42 -26.76
CA GLU A 739 25.89 21.02 -26.92
C GLU A 739 25.12 20.06 -26.00
N ARG A 740 24.69 20.53 -24.79
CA ARG A 740 23.97 19.74 -23.80
C ARG A 740 22.48 19.98 -23.77
N ILE A 741 22.01 21.17 -24.18
CA ILE A 741 20.59 21.52 -24.27
C ILE A 741 20.15 21.42 -25.74
N ARG A 742 19.15 20.59 -26.03
CA ARG A 742 18.58 20.42 -27.36
C ARG A 742 17.10 20.73 -27.37
N ASN A 743 16.68 21.44 -28.41
CA ASN A 743 15.28 21.79 -28.61
C ASN A 743 14.53 20.66 -29.30
N TYR A 744 13.34 20.40 -28.79
CA TYR A 744 12.38 19.46 -29.36
C TYR A 744 11.00 20.10 -29.40
N CYS A 745 10.19 19.68 -30.35
CA CYS A 745 8.81 20.09 -30.43
C CYS A 745 7.88 18.93 -30.81
N ILE A 746 6.59 19.13 -30.58
CA ILE A 746 5.59 18.17 -31.06
C ILE A 746 5.33 18.41 -32.54
N ALA A 747 5.47 17.35 -33.35
CA ALA A 747 5.19 17.41 -34.77
C ALA A 747 3.71 17.71 -35.02
N VAL A 748 3.47 18.70 -35.88
CA VAL A 748 2.16 19.21 -36.24
C VAL A 748 1.98 19.06 -37.73
N ARG A 749 0.78 18.70 -38.19
CA ARG A 749 0.40 18.73 -39.60
C ARG A 749 -0.72 19.73 -39.80
N GLU A 750 -0.47 20.77 -40.55
CA GLU A 750 -1.48 21.74 -41.01
C GLU A 750 -2.28 21.13 -42.17
N LYS A 751 -3.61 21.12 -42.05
CA LYS A 751 -4.53 20.72 -43.12
C LYS A 751 -5.56 21.82 -43.33
N GLY A 752 -5.20 22.84 -44.15
CA GLY A 752 -5.97 24.04 -44.32
C GLY A 752 -6.03 24.87 -43.04
N LYS A 753 -7.24 25.18 -42.54
CA LYS A 753 -7.44 25.88 -41.26
C LYS A 753 -7.38 24.96 -40.04
N ASN A 754 -7.25 23.63 -40.23
CA ASN A 754 -7.19 22.66 -39.15
C ASN A 754 -5.77 22.21 -38.90
N VAL A 755 -5.45 22.05 -37.62
CA VAL A 755 -4.15 21.54 -37.13
C VAL A 755 -4.36 20.17 -36.51
N VAL A 756 -3.54 19.21 -36.93
CA VAL A 756 -3.54 17.86 -36.38
C VAL A 756 -2.22 17.65 -35.63
N PHE A 757 -2.29 17.42 -34.35
CA PHE A 757 -1.12 17.08 -33.54
C PHE A 757 -0.77 15.61 -33.77
N LEU A 758 0.44 15.36 -34.26
CA LEU A 758 0.90 14.02 -34.57
C LEU A 758 1.37 13.25 -33.34
N ARG A 759 1.44 13.89 -32.18
CA ARG A 759 1.88 13.31 -30.88
C ARG A 759 3.30 12.71 -30.95
N ARG A 760 4.08 13.16 -31.92
CA ARG A 760 5.47 12.75 -32.13
C ARG A 760 6.41 13.88 -31.76
N ILE A 761 7.39 13.59 -30.92
CA ILE A 761 8.46 14.52 -30.53
C ILE A 761 9.53 14.46 -31.62
N VAL A 762 9.90 15.63 -32.13
CA VAL A 762 10.92 15.80 -33.17
C VAL A 762 11.92 16.87 -32.76
N ALA A 763 13.15 16.78 -33.25
CA ALA A 763 14.16 17.79 -33.00
C ALA A 763 13.78 19.12 -33.66
N GLY A 764 14.07 20.24 -32.98
CA GLY A 764 13.80 21.59 -33.42
C GLY A 764 12.82 22.33 -32.49
N ALA A 765 12.72 23.64 -32.66
CA ALA A 765 11.80 24.48 -31.92
C ALA A 765 10.44 24.57 -32.63
N ALA A 766 9.36 24.81 -31.88
CA ALA A 766 8.05 25.11 -32.48
C ALA A 766 8.02 26.59 -32.94
N ASP A 767 7.74 26.82 -34.23
CA ASP A 767 7.76 28.15 -34.80
C ASP A 767 6.50 29.00 -34.49
N LYS A 768 5.42 28.36 -34.01
CA LYS A 768 4.12 29.01 -33.78
C LYS A 768 3.42 28.59 -32.51
N SER A 769 2.66 29.49 -31.95
CA SER A 769 1.70 29.21 -30.88
C SER A 769 0.41 28.61 -31.47
N TYR A 770 -0.05 27.46 -30.92
CA TYR A 770 -1.27 26.76 -31.36
C TYR A 770 -2.44 26.90 -30.36
N GLY A 771 -2.35 27.79 -29.37
CA GLY A 771 -3.37 27.97 -28.32
C GLY A 771 -4.78 28.22 -28.84
N ILE A 772 -4.93 29.06 -29.86
CA ILE A 772 -6.21 29.38 -30.49
C ILE A 772 -6.78 28.17 -31.26
N HIS A 773 -5.92 27.36 -31.87
CA HIS A 773 -6.35 26.12 -32.52
C HIS A 773 -6.86 25.10 -31.50
N VAL A 774 -6.23 24.98 -30.35
CA VAL A 774 -6.71 24.13 -29.22
C VAL A 774 -8.05 24.65 -28.71
N ALA A 775 -8.22 25.97 -28.54
CA ALA A 775 -9.48 26.58 -28.14
C ALA A 775 -10.62 26.25 -29.13
N ARG A 776 -10.33 26.25 -30.43
CA ARG A 776 -11.27 25.85 -31.48
C ARG A 776 -11.63 24.37 -31.38
N LEU A 777 -10.67 23.51 -31.17
CA LEU A 777 -10.90 22.07 -30.97
C LEU A 777 -11.72 21.78 -29.69
N ALA A 778 -11.56 22.60 -28.66
CA ALA A 778 -12.35 22.52 -27.42
C ALA A 778 -13.80 23.03 -27.58
N GLY A 779 -14.16 23.53 -28.75
CA GLY A 779 -15.52 23.97 -29.08
C GLY A 779 -15.84 25.43 -28.68
N LEU A 780 -14.84 26.28 -28.48
CA LEU A 780 -15.10 27.72 -28.28
C LEU A 780 -15.83 28.28 -29.52
N PRO A 781 -16.79 29.24 -29.34
CA PRO A 781 -17.52 29.84 -30.45
C PRO A 781 -16.56 30.44 -31.47
N GLN A 782 -16.88 30.23 -32.75
CA GLN A 782 -16.03 30.67 -33.88
C GLN A 782 -15.67 32.17 -33.83
N ARG A 783 -16.64 33.02 -33.45
CA ARG A 783 -16.40 34.48 -33.31
C ARG A 783 -15.33 34.82 -32.27
N VAL A 784 -15.24 34.02 -31.17
CA VAL A 784 -14.25 34.21 -30.11
C VAL A 784 -12.87 33.81 -30.62
N THR A 785 -12.76 32.68 -31.32
CA THR A 785 -11.48 32.21 -31.87
C THR A 785 -10.97 33.08 -33.02
N GLU A 786 -11.85 33.63 -33.89
CA GLU A 786 -11.48 34.58 -34.94
C GLU A 786 -11.00 35.90 -34.34
N ARG A 787 -11.69 36.41 -33.30
CA ARG A 787 -11.25 37.61 -32.60
C ARG A 787 -9.91 37.42 -31.88
N ALA A 788 -9.69 36.25 -31.31
CA ALA A 788 -8.42 35.90 -30.67
C ALA A 788 -7.27 35.88 -31.71
N GLU A 789 -7.49 35.38 -32.94
CA GLU A 789 -6.52 35.43 -34.03
C GLU A 789 -6.16 36.88 -34.43
N GLU A 790 -7.17 37.75 -34.57
CA GLU A 790 -6.95 39.17 -34.85
C GLU A 790 -6.10 39.87 -33.78
N ILE A 791 -6.41 39.57 -32.48
CA ILE A 791 -5.67 40.15 -31.36
C ILE A 791 -4.23 39.59 -31.34
N LEU A 792 -4.01 38.30 -31.58
CA LEU A 792 -2.69 37.69 -31.64
C LEU A 792 -1.83 38.35 -32.72
N HIS A 793 -2.36 38.51 -33.95
CA HIS A 793 -1.64 39.19 -35.02
C HIS A 793 -1.30 40.63 -34.70
N ALA A 794 -2.20 41.36 -33.99
CA ALA A 794 -1.94 42.72 -33.56
C ALA A 794 -0.81 42.80 -32.50
N LEU A 795 -0.77 41.82 -31.57
CA LEU A 795 0.26 41.74 -30.55
C LEU A 795 1.62 41.35 -31.16
N GLU A 796 1.64 40.36 -32.08
CA GLU A 796 2.86 39.94 -32.80
C GLU A 796 3.43 41.10 -33.65
N ALA A 797 2.57 41.87 -34.28
CA ALA A 797 2.98 43.06 -35.06
C ALA A 797 3.51 44.23 -34.19
N ALA A 798 3.09 44.30 -32.94
CA ALA A 798 3.52 45.32 -31.98
C ALA A 798 4.81 44.93 -31.23
N ALA A 799 5.21 43.66 -31.28
CA ALA A 799 6.45 43.18 -30.66
C ALA A 799 7.67 43.72 -31.47
N PRO A 800 8.72 44.23 -30.81
CA PRO A 800 9.93 44.64 -31.52
C PRO A 800 10.59 43.45 -32.22
N GLN A 801 10.68 43.49 -33.54
CA GLN A 801 11.37 42.50 -34.34
C GLN A 801 12.86 42.50 -34.01
N SER A 802 13.36 41.46 -33.40
CA SER A 802 14.80 41.20 -33.37
C SER A 802 15.27 40.92 -34.80
N ALA A 803 16.09 41.79 -35.33
CA ALA A 803 16.61 41.70 -36.70
C ALA A 803 17.43 40.40 -36.89
N PRO A 804 17.37 39.73 -38.07
CA PRO A 804 18.20 38.55 -38.35
C PRO A 804 19.67 38.97 -38.43
N GLN A 805 20.53 38.33 -37.70
CA GLN A 805 21.98 38.43 -37.87
C GLN A 805 22.40 37.71 -39.17
N GLU A 806 22.66 38.50 -40.23
CA GLU A 806 23.39 38.00 -41.38
C GLU A 806 24.88 37.75 -41.03
N THR A 807 25.31 36.51 -41.18
CA THR A 807 26.71 36.13 -41.17
C THR A 807 27.42 36.67 -42.41
N SER A 808 28.35 37.61 -42.26
CA SER A 808 29.43 37.77 -43.23
C SER A 808 30.69 38.42 -42.63
N ALA A 809 31.79 37.84 -43.08
CA ALA A 809 33.19 37.96 -42.71
C ALA A 809 33.81 39.33 -42.61
N GLN A 810 34.72 39.42 -41.65
CA GLN A 810 36.01 40.13 -41.63
C GLN A 810 36.22 41.45 -42.39
N LYS A 811 36.57 42.53 -41.63
CA LYS A 811 37.80 43.31 -41.80
C LYS A 811 37.98 44.36 -40.67
N LYS A 812 39.14 44.34 -40.06
CA LYS A 812 39.75 45.44 -39.24
C LYS A 812 40.43 46.42 -40.18
N PRO A 813 41.00 47.60 -39.73
CA PRO A 813 40.64 48.52 -38.67
C PRO A 813 40.59 49.96 -39.19
N ASP A 814 40.17 50.99 -38.47
CA ASP A 814 41.01 52.11 -38.05
C ASP A 814 40.27 53.20 -37.23
N ALA A 815 41.09 53.91 -36.56
CA ALA A 815 40.85 54.89 -35.55
C ALA A 815 39.99 56.11 -35.92
N GLY A 816 39.28 56.62 -34.92
CA GLY A 816 39.01 58.07 -34.94
C GLY A 816 37.71 58.55 -34.28
N MET A 817 37.91 59.12 -33.15
CA MET A 817 37.14 60.25 -32.58
C MET A 817 35.87 59.99 -31.79
N ALA A 818 36.04 60.31 -30.56
CA ALA A 818 35.11 60.58 -29.49
C ALA A 818 34.01 61.61 -29.84
N SER A 819 33.00 61.57 -28.95
CA SER A 819 31.99 62.61 -28.75
C SER A 819 30.75 62.53 -29.63
N LEU A 820 29.74 61.85 -29.09
CA LEU A 820 28.29 62.15 -29.29
C LEU A 820 27.41 61.34 -28.39
N PHE A 821 27.61 61.38 -27.08
CA PHE A 821 26.65 60.85 -26.07
C PHE A 821 26.45 61.91 -24.99
N ALA A 822 25.62 62.89 -25.27
CA ALA A 822 25.04 63.75 -24.26
C ALA A 822 23.66 64.22 -24.81
N GLY A 823 22.58 63.52 -24.43
CA GLY A 823 21.27 64.09 -24.82
C GLY A 823 20.09 63.07 -24.72
N GLY A 824 20.30 61.77 -24.67
CA GLY A 824 19.20 60.80 -24.84
C GLY A 824 18.08 60.89 -23.81
N THR A 825 18.43 60.85 -22.54
CA THR A 825 17.45 60.85 -21.43
C THR A 825 16.74 62.19 -21.26
N LEU A 826 17.40 63.33 -21.55
CA LEU A 826 16.82 64.63 -21.46
C LEU A 826 15.86 64.92 -22.63
N ASP A 827 16.14 64.44 -23.85
CA ASP A 827 15.29 64.60 -25.02
C ASP A 827 14.04 63.71 -24.92
N GLU A 828 14.14 62.47 -24.33
CA GLU A 828 13.00 61.63 -24.05
C GLU A 828 12.08 62.26 -22.95
N LEU A 829 12.66 62.86 -21.92
CA LEU A 829 11.91 63.60 -20.91
C LEU A 829 11.15 64.79 -21.45
N ARG A 830 11.74 65.52 -22.43
CA ARG A 830 11.12 66.65 -23.11
C ARG A 830 10.00 66.26 -24.05
N ALA A 831 10.03 65.06 -24.60
CA ALA A 831 9.02 64.54 -25.51
C ALA A 831 7.79 63.95 -24.81
N LEU A 832 7.82 63.79 -23.47
CA LEU A 832 6.74 63.24 -22.72
C LEU A 832 5.58 64.18 -22.51
N ASP A 833 4.40 63.84 -22.99
CA ASP A 833 3.15 64.50 -22.63
C ASP A 833 2.52 63.94 -21.35
N VAL A 834 2.96 64.45 -20.22
CA VAL A 834 2.55 64.00 -18.88
C VAL A 834 1.04 64.15 -18.63
N MET A 835 0.37 65.02 -19.38
CA MET A 835 -1.08 65.31 -19.22
C MET A 835 -1.97 64.26 -19.84
N THR A 836 -1.43 63.38 -20.69
CA THR A 836 -2.16 62.26 -21.31
C THR A 836 -1.88 60.91 -20.63
N MET A 837 -0.99 60.87 -19.65
CA MET A 837 -0.56 59.64 -18.97
C MET A 837 -1.36 59.38 -17.72
N THR A 838 -1.66 58.09 -17.44
CA THR A 838 -2.19 57.66 -16.15
C THR A 838 -1.11 57.78 -15.06
N PRO A 839 -1.47 57.94 -13.79
CA PRO A 839 -0.50 58.02 -12.68
C PRO A 839 0.50 56.85 -12.62
N LEU A 840 0.08 55.66 -13.01
CA LEU A 840 0.93 54.46 -13.05
C LEU A 840 1.92 54.50 -14.21
N GLU A 841 1.49 54.96 -15.38
CA GLU A 841 2.35 55.13 -16.56
C GLU A 841 3.39 56.19 -16.31
N ALA A 842 3.00 57.32 -15.69
CA ALA A 842 3.92 58.40 -15.34
C ALA A 842 5.00 57.94 -14.36
N LEU A 843 4.61 57.14 -13.36
CA LEU A 843 5.54 56.59 -12.37
C LEU A 843 6.55 55.62 -13.03
N ASN A 844 6.06 54.70 -13.85
CA ASN A 844 6.90 53.73 -14.55
C ASN A 844 7.86 54.42 -15.55
N THR A 845 7.42 55.45 -16.23
CA THR A 845 8.26 56.20 -17.16
C THR A 845 9.31 57.01 -16.43
N LEU A 846 8.96 57.65 -15.29
CA LEU A 846 9.93 58.33 -14.45
C LEU A 846 10.99 57.38 -13.87
N TYR A 847 10.58 56.17 -13.43
CA TYR A 847 11.50 55.17 -12.95
C TYR A 847 12.48 54.71 -14.03
N ARG A 848 11.99 54.44 -15.25
CA ARG A 848 12.80 54.07 -16.41
C ARG A 848 13.82 55.16 -16.78
N LEU A 849 13.40 56.41 -16.82
CA LEU A 849 14.26 57.57 -17.12
C LEU A 849 15.31 57.80 -16.01
N GLN A 850 14.94 57.52 -14.74
CA GLN A 850 15.89 57.60 -13.63
C GLN A 850 16.96 56.50 -13.73
N GLU A 851 16.57 55.28 -14.11
CA GLU A 851 17.52 54.18 -14.36
C GLU A 851 18.45 54.49 -15.54
N GLN A 852 17.94 55.02 -16.63
CA GLN A 852 18.75 55.46 -17.78
C GLN A 852 19.75 56.57 -17.39
N ALA A 853 19.31 57.60 -16.68
CA ALA A 853 20.19 58.65 -16.18
C ALA A 853 21.31 58.12 -15.27
N ARG A 854 20.99 57.14 -14.39
CA ARG A 854 22.03 56.50 -13.53
C ARG A 854 23.04 55.66 -14.32
N LYS A 855 22.61 55.04 -15.42
CA LYS A 855 23.53 54.30 -16.33
C LYS A 855 24.40 55.29 -17.12
N GLU A 856 23.87 56.42 -17.57
CA GLU A 856 24.64 57.47 -18.22
C GLU A 856 25.64 58.18 -17.29
N GLU A 857 25.34 58.27 -15.96
CA GLU A 857 26.26 58.80 -14.95
C GLU A 857 27.32 57.75 -14.52
N GLY A 858 27.08 56.45 -14.70
CA GLY A 858 28.01 55.41 -14.29
C GLY A 858 29.06 55.00 -15.35
N GLU A 859 28.98 55.55 -16.57
CA GLU A 859 29.93 55.36 -17.68
C GLU A 859 30.82 56.59 -17.93
N GLY A 860 30.83 57.60 -17.03
CA GLY A 860 31.65 58.82 -17.06
C GLY A 860 32.94 58.70 -16.20
#